data_83ae1eb0b30bcdf1644f135a4dc1f8b3
#
_entry.id   83ae1eb0b30bcdf1644f135a4dc1f8b3
#
_cell.length_a   1.000
_cell.length_b   1.000
_cell.length_c   1.000
_cell.angle_alpha   90.00
_cell.angle_beta   90.00
_cell.angle_gamma   90.00
#
_symmetry.space_group_name_H-M   'P 1'
#
loop_
_entity.id
_entity.type
_entity.pdbx_description
1 polymer ?
#
loop_
_entity_poly.entity_id
_entity_poly.type
_entity_poly.pdbx_seq_one_letter_code
_entity_poly.pdbx_strand_id
1 'polypeptide(L)'
;MKRRNDPECTAPIKKQKKRVAELALSLSSTSDDEPPSSVNHAAKACATSLSGSDSETEGKQRSSGSFDDAFKADSLVEGTSSRYSMYNSVSQKLMAKMGFKEGEGLGKYSQGRKDIVEASNQKGRRGLGLTLQGFDQELNVDWRAEPEPSACEQVSWFPECTTEIPDTQEMSDWMVVGKRKMIIEDETEFCGEELLHSVLQCKSVFDVLDGEEMRRARTRANPYEMIRGVFFLNRAAMKMANMDFVFDRMFTNPRDSYGKPLVKNREAELLYFADVCAGPGGFSEYVLWRKKWHAKGFGMTLKGPNDFKLEDFYSASSELFEPYYGEGGIDGDGDITRPENITAFRNFVLDNTDRKGVHFLMADGGFSVEGQENLQEILSKQLLLCQFLMALSVVRTGGHFICKTFDLFTPFSVGLIYLLYCCFERVCLFKPITSRPANSERYVVCKGLKVGTDDVRDYLFSVNIKLNQLRNSESDVNLVVPLEVIKGDHEFTDYMIRSNESHCSLQIKALAKIHAFVQDTTLSEPRQAEIRKECLRLWGIPDQARVAPSSTDPKSKFFELIQGTEIDIFSYKPTLLTSKTLEKIRPVLDYRCMVSGSEQKFLIGLGKSQIYTWDGRQSDRWVKLDLKTELPRDTLLSVEIVHELKGEGLPHSMCVLLTPRTWSFDPREGVS
;
A
#
# COMPACT_ATOMS: atom_id res chain seq x y z
N MET A 1 4.35 69.98 3.59
CA MET A 1 5.34 69.20 2.87
C MET A 1 4.84 67.79 2.73
N LYS A 2 4.41 67.37 1.52
CA LYS A 2 3.92 66.06 1.14
C LYS A 2 5.09 65.13 0.93
N ARG A 3 5.08 63.88 1.53
CA ARG A 3 5.91 62.76 1.11
C ARG A 3 5.03 61.67 0.54
N ARG A 4 5.36 61.23 -0.66
CA ARG A 4 4.74 60.21 -1.47
C ARG A 4 4.95 58.85 -0.81
N ASN A 5 3.88 58.00 -0.79
CA ASN A 5 3.96 56.57 -0.58
C ASN A 5 4.15 55.88 -1.94
N ASP A 6 5.19 55.06 -2.06
CA ASP A 6 5.34 54.11 -3.13
C ASP A 6 4.82 52.72 -2.66
N PRO A 7 4.04 52.02 -3.46
CA PRO A 7 3.57 50.66 -3.16
C PRO A 7 4.32 49.64 -4.00
N GLU A 8 5.26 48.91 -3.43
CA GLU A 8 5.75 47.66 -4.02
C GLU A 8 6.41 46.80 -2.94
N CYS A 9 5.78 45.69 -2.57
CA CYS A 9 6.35 44.41 -2.20
C CYS A 9 5.42 43.51 -1.37
N THR A 10 4.31 43.01 -1.94
CA THR A 10 3.48 42.02 -1.25
C THR A 10 2.98 40.85 -2.12
N ALA A 11 3.60 40.61 -3.26
CA ALA A 11 3.13 39.55 -4.18
C ALA A 11 3.71 38.12 -3.98
N PRO A 12 4.88 37.88 -3.32
CA PRO A 12 5.40 36.50 -3.24
C PRO A 12 4.76 35.62 -2.15
N ILE A 13 4.31 36.21 -1.05
CA ILE A 13 3.88 35.43 0.14
C ILE A 13 2.54 34.71 -0.05
N LYS A 14 1.63 35.28 -0.83
CA LYS A 14 0.31 34.64 -1.10
C LYS A 14 0.40 33.46 -2.07
N LYS A 15 1.34 33.48 -3.02
CA LYS A 15 1.55 32.35 -3.94
C LYS A 15 2.22 31.15 -3.25
N GLN A 16 3.13 31.39 -2.31
CA GLN A 16 3.74 30.32 -1.51
C GLN A 16 2.77 29.67 -0.54
N LYS A 17 1.89 30.43 0.12
CA LYS A 17 0.84 29.85 1.00
C LYS A 17 -0.17 29.02 0.22
N LYS A 18 -0.48 29.39 -1.02
CA LYS A 18 -1.38 28.59 -1.86
C LYS A 18 -0.73 27.29 -2.33
N ARG A 19 0.56 27.30 -2.67
CA ARG A 19 1.33 26.08 -3.00
C ARG A 19 1.52 25.14 -1.81
N VAL A 20 1.73 25.66 -0.60
CA VAL A 20 1.85 24.82 0.60
C VAL A 20 0.50 24.22 0.99
N ALA A 21 -0.61 24.92 0.77
CA ALA A 21 -1.95 24.36 0.98
C ALA A 21 -2.33 23.33 -0.10
N GLU A 22 -1.89 23.51 -1.34
CA GLU A 22 -2.06 22.53 -2.42
C GLU A 22 -1.16 21.30 -2.21
N LEU A 23 0.05 21.45 -1.66
CA LEU A 23 0.91 20.35 -1.21
C LEU A 23 0.33 19.59 -0.03
N ALA A 24 -0.32 20.26 0.92
CA ALA A 24 -1.00 19.60 2.03
C ALA A 24 -2.23 18.79 1.58
N LEU A 25 -2.87 19.18 0.48
CA LEU A 25 -4.00 18.46 -0.13
C LEU A 25 -3.59 17.27 -1.01
N SER A 26 -2.29 17.15 -1.38
CA SER A 26 -1.77 16.01 -2.15
C SER A 26 -1.14 14.92 -1.29
N LEU A 27 -1.23 15.02 0.04
CA LEU A 27 -0.60 14.13 1.01
C LEU A 27 -1.34 12.81 1.20
N SER A 28 -1.81 12.16 0.14
CA SER A 28 -2.27 10.78 0.32
C SER A 28 -2.42 10.03 -0.99
N SER A 29 -1.83 8.87 -1.00
CA SER A 29 -1.95 7.75 -1.90
C SER A 29 -1.37 7.88 -3.31
N THR A 30 -0.28 7.22 -3.50
CA THR A 30 0.07 6.56 -4.76
C THR A 30 -0.69 5.23 -4.89
N SER A 31 -1.99 5.22 -4.83
CA SER A 31 -2.80 4.12 -5.31
C SER A 31 -3.47 4.55 -6.61
N ASP A 32 -2.83 4.24 -7.74
CA ASP A 32 -3.37 4.42 -9.09
C ASP A 32 -4.47 3.38 -9.38
N ASP A 33 -5.47 3.26 -8.52
CA ASP A 33 -6.67 2.48 -8.79
C ASP A 33 -7.83 3.47 -8.97
N GLU A 34 -8.12 3.85 -10.23
CA GLU A 34 -9.36 4.54 -10.55
C GLU A 34 -10.56 3.63 -10.20
N PRO A 35 -11.64 4.20 -9.66
CA PRO A 35 -12.89 3.46 -9.50
C PRO A 35 -13.46 3.11 -10.89
N PRO A 36 -14.14 1.98 -11.05
CA PRO A 36 -14.80 1.64 -12.30
C PRO A 36 -15.91 2.65 -12.57
N SER A 37 -15.78 3.38 -13.67
CA SER A 37 -16.82 4.27 -14.18
C SER A 37 -18.07 3.45 -14.49
N SER A 38 -19.15 3.72 -13.77
CA SER A 38 -20.48 3.25 -14.09
C SER A 38 -20.99 3.99 -15.36
N VAL A 39 -20.96 3.31 -16.48
CA VAL A 39 -21.73 3.74 -17.66
C VAL A 39 -22.86 2.75 -17.90
N ASN A 40 -24.04 3.14 -17.50
CA ASN A 40 -25.30 2.58 -18.00
C ASN A 40 -25.48 3.04 -19.45
N HIS A 41 -25.48 2.11 -20.40
CA HIS A 41 -26.25 2.25 -21.63
C HIS A 41 -26.78 0.90 -22.08
N ALA A 42 -28.10 0.79 -21.99
CA ALA A 42 -28.89 -0.20 -22.68
C ALA A 42 -28.95 0.12 -24.18
N ALA A 43 -28.66 -0.85 -25.05
CA ALA A 43 -29.26 -0.97 -26.37
C ALA A 43 -29.02 -2.32 -27.02
N LYS A 44 -30.10 -3.05 -27.13
CA LYS A 44 -30.63 -3.86 -28.24
C LYS A 44 -29.68 -4.75 -29.06
N ALA A 45 -30.09 -6.02 -29.00
CA ALA A 45 -29.76 -7.12 -29.88
C ALA A 45 -29.97 -6.83 -31.39
N CYS A 46 -29.09 -7.39 -32.21
CA CYS A 46 -29.47 -7.99 -33.46
C CYS A 46 -28.51 -9.12 -33.81
N ALA A 47 -29.09 -10.30 -33.92
CA ALA A 47 -28.44 -11.52 -34.37
C ALA A 47 -28.41 -11.57 -35.90
N THR A 48 -27.31 -12.04 -36.48
CA THR A 48 -27.38 -12.85 -37.72
C THR A 48 -26.15 -13.77 -37.77
N SER A 49 -26.49 -15.02 -37.82
CA SER A 49 -25.65 -16.17 -38.16
C SER A 49 -25.19 -16.11 -39.61
N LEU A 50 -24.03 -16.63 -39.94
CA LEU A 50 -23.85 -17.54 -41.05
C LEU A 50 -22.49 -18.29 -40.98
N SER A 51 -22.63 -19.55 -41.21
CA SER A 51 -21.75 -20.68 -41.29
C SER A 51 -20.85 -20.76 -42.53
N GLY A 52 -19.82 -21.60 -42.44
CA GLY A 52 -19.21 -22.29 -43.62
C GLY A 52 -17.68 -22.19 -43.56
N SER A 53 -17.03 -23.21 -43.18
CA SER A 53 -16.54 -24.49 -43.73
C SER A 53 -15.18 -24.38 -44.44
N ASP A 54 -14.25 -25.12 -43.87
CA ASP A 54 -13.16 -25.95 -44.43
C ASP A 54 -12.46 -25.56 -45.74
N SER A 55 -11.13 -25.53 -45.68
CA SER A 55 -10.31 -26.53 -46.40
C SER A 55 -8.81 -26.33 -46.14
N GLU A 56 -8.18 -27.46 -45.83
CA GLU A 56 -6.74 -27.71 -45.82
C GLU A 56 -6.10 -27.51 -47.21
N THR A 57 -4.85 -27.07 -47.23
CA THR A 57 -3.83 -27.72 -48.12
C THR A 57 -2.41 -27.35 -47.73
N GLU A 58 -1.61 -28.37 -47.85
CA GLU A 58 -0.19 -28.54 -47.51
C GLU A 58 0.80 -27.64 -48.24
N GLY A 59 1.89 -27.36 -47.55
CA GLY A 59 3.23 -27.70 -47.97
C GLY A 59 3.99 -26.77 -48.93
N LYS A 60 5.06 -26.15 -48.39
CA LYS A 60 6.42 -26.33 -48.92
C LYS A 60 7.44 -25.52 -48.12
N GLN A 61 8.39 -26.26 -47.55
CA GLN A 61 9.68 -25.76 -47.08
C GLN A 61 10.44 -25.06 -48.20
N ARG A 62 11.10 -23.95 -47.91
CA ARG A 62 12.35 -23.54 -48.55
C ARG A 62 13.23 -22.74 -47.57
N SER A 63 14.29 -23.41 -47.23
CA SER A 63 15.69 -23.04 -46.94
C SER A 63 16.07 -21.60 -46.65
N SER A 64 16.75 -21.49 -45.49
CA SER A 64 17.74 -20.52 -45.06
C SER A 64 18.60 -19.91 -46.17
N GLY A 65 18.74 -18.59 -46.14
CA GLY A 65 19.80 -17.85 -46.78
C GLY A 65 20.19 -16.70 -45.92
N SER A 66 21.36 -16.81 -45.31
CA SER A 66 22.07 -15.79 -44.59
C SER A 66 22.47 -14.67 -45.55
N PHE A 67 22.22 -13.45 -45.15
CA PHE A 67 22.89 -12.27 -45.70
C PHE A 67 23.39 -11.42 -44.53
N ASP A 68 24.55 -11.82 -44.03
CA ASP A 68 25.51 -10.89 -43.41
C ASP A 68 26.41 -10.38 -44.51
N ASP A 69 26.96 -9.21 -44.28
CA ASP A 69 27.97 -8.43 -45.01
C ASP A 69 27.44 -7.37 -45.98
N ALA A 70 27.61 -6.18 -45.53
CA ALA A 70 28.28 -5.03 -46.16
C ALA A 70 27.66 -3.69 -45.76
N PHE A 71 28.18 -3.07 -44.76
CA PHE A 71 28.38 -1.61 -44.76
C PHE A 71 29.48 -1.23 -43.76
N LYS A 72 30.70 -1.22 -44.28
CA LYS A 72 31.80 -0.45 -43.70
C LYS A 72 31.74 0.99 -44.25
N ALA A 73 31.95 1.89 -43.33
CA ALA A 73 32.07 3.33 -43.58
C ALA A 73 33.18 3.67 -44.58
N ASP A 74 32.87 4.66 -45.39
CA ASP A 74 33.92 5.56 -45.86
C ASP A 74 33.38 6.98 -45.91
N SER A 75 34.20 7.89 -45.44
CA SER A 75 33.97 9.29 -45.20
C SER A 75 34.30 10.12 -46.43
N LEU A 76 33.60 11.28 -46.54
CA LEU A 76 33.97 12.49 -47.25
C LEU A 76 33.98 12.46 -48.78
N VAL A 77 32.96 13.09 -49.38
CA VAL A 77 33.12 14.15 -50.40
C VAL A 77 31.81 14.91 -50.53
N GLU A 78 31.83 16.22 -50.35
CA GLU A 78 30.76 17.14 -50.73
C GLU A 78 30.55 17.09 -52.25
N GLY A 79 29.39 16.66 -52.64
CA GLY A 79 28.85 16.74 -53.97
C GLY A 79 27.37 16.54 -53.91
N THR A 80 26.59 17.53 -54.37
CA THR A 80 25.12 17.48 -54.50
C THR A 80 24.67 16.30 -55.37
N SER A 81 24.74 15.10 -54.85
CA SER A 81 24.08 13.94 -55.43
C SER A 81 22.63 13.91 -54.94
N SER A 82 21.73 13.96 -55.90
CA SER A 82 20.29 13.87 -55.70
C SER A 82 19.92 12.71 -54.75
N ARG A 83 19.21 12.99 -53.66
CA ARG A 83 18.71 11.99 -52.74
C ARG A 83 17.81 10.95 -53.40
N TYR A 84 17.36 11.22 -54.65
CA TYR A 84 16.59 10.28 -55.47
C TYR A 84 17.37 9.01 -55.82
N SER A 85 18.68 9.10 -55.91
CA SER A 85 19.55 7.96 -56.20
C SER A 85 19.59 6.90 -55.06
N MET A 86 19.14 7.27 -53.85
CA MET A 86 19.09 6.35 -52.70
C MET A 86 17.96 5.35 -52.75
N TYR A 87 16.95 5.52 -53.63
CA TYR A 87 15.90 4.53 -53.83
C TYR A 87 16.38 3.35 -54.67
N ASN A 88 15.92 2.15 -54.34
CA ASN A 88 16.20 1.01 -55.17
C ASN A 88 15.56 1.15 -56.58
N SER A 89 16.08 0.44 -57.55
CA SER A 89 15.70 0.57 -58.96
C SER A 89 14.20 0.31 -59.22
N VAL A 90 13.56 -0.48 -58.39
CA VAL A 90 12.11 -0.78 -58.49
C VAL A 90 11.26 0.40 -58.01
N SER A 91 11.68 1.04 -56.90
CA SER A 91 11.00 2.23 -56.36
C SER A 91 11.19 3.44 -57.33
N GLN A 92 12.35 3.63 -57.92
CA GLN A 92 12.60 4.67 -58.92
C GLN A 92 11.71 4.46 -60.16
N LYS A 93 11.61 3.25 -60.67
CA LYS A 93 10.72 2.93 -61.79
C LYS A 93 9.25 3.13 -61.47
N LEU A 94 8.81 2.84 -60.23
CA LEU A 94 7.43 3.03 -59.80
C LEU A 94 7.12 4.55 -59.68
N MET A 95 8.03 5.31 -59.11
CA MET A 95 7.91 6.79 -58.97
C MET A 95 7.87 7.46 -60.33
N ALA A 96 8.75 7.06 -61.28
CA ALA A 96 8.73 7.57 -62.65
C ALA A 96 7.41 7.25 -63.37
N LYS A 97 6.83 6.03 -63.13
CA LYS A 97 5.56 5.62 -63.70
C LYS A 97 4.36 6.41 -63.12
N MET A 98 4.49 6.94 -61.87
CA MET A 98 3.54 7.83 -61.23
C MET A 98 3.71 9.32 -61.61
N GLY A 99 4.63 9.63 -62.54
CA GLY A 99 4.88 10.98 -63.00
C GLY A 99 5.79 11.83 -62.10
N PHE A 100 6.57 11.17 -61.23
CA PHE A 100 7.55 11.91 -60.40
C PHE A 100 8.69 12.44 -61.27
N LYS A 101 8.93 13.71 -61.09
CA LYS A 101 10.12 14.40 -61.61
C LYS A 101 10.94 14.93 -60.42
N GLU A 102 12.24 14.80 -60.53
CA GLU A 102 13.14 15.26 -59.49
C GLU A 102 12.99 16.77 -59.26
N GLY A 103 12.80 17.19 -58.01
CA GLY A 103 12.56 18.59 -57.62
C GLY A 103 11.09 19.05 -57.70
N GLU A 104 10.15 18.17 -58.16
CA GLU A 104 8.73 18.45 -58.20
C GLU A 104 7.98 17.47 -57.27
N GLY A 105 6.91 17.95 -56.61
CA GLY A 105 6.04 17.10 -55.81
C GLY A 105 5.10 16.27 -56.67
N LEU A 106 4.72 15.06 -56.23
CA LEU A 106 3.70 14.24 -56.88
C LEU A 106 2.32 14.92 -56.80
N GLY A 107 1.51 14.77 -57.88
CA GLY A 107 0.13 15.25 -57.95
C GLY A 107 -0.14 16.09 -59.19
N LYS A 108 -1.40 16.26 -59.55
CA LYS A 108 -1.86 16.95 -60.77
C LYS A 108 -1.31 18.39 -60.93
N TYR A 109 -0.94 19.00 -59.77
CA TYR A 109 -0.42 20.37 -59.72
C TYR A 109 0.92 20.43 -59.00
N SER A 110 1.71 19.33 -58.96
CA SER A 110 3.03 19.22 -58.26
C SER A 110 3.00 19.63 -56.80
N GLN A 111 1.80 19.52 -56.13
CA GLN A 111 1.59 19.98 -54.74
C GLN A 111 2.08 18.98 -53.69
N GLY A 112 2.53 17.79 -54.09
CA GLY A 112 3.06 16.77 -53.18
C GLY A 112 4.40 17.20 -52.56
N ARG A 113 4.80 16.51 -51.50
CA ARG A 113 6.11 16.72 -50.85
C ARG A 113 7.25 16.50 -51.84
N LYS A 114 8.20 17.42 -51.82
CA LYS A 114 9.41 17.36 -52.66
C LYS A 114 10.51 16.54 -52.02
N ASP A 115 10.55 16.55 -50.69
CA ASP A 115 11.59 15.87 -49.92
C ASP A 115 11.15 14.45 -49.53
N ILE A 116 12.13 13.57 -49.50
CA ILE A 116 11.96 12.20 -48.99
C ILE A 116 11.54 12.28 -47.56
N VAL A 117 10.47 11.56 -47.21
CA VAL A 117 10.10 11.30 -45.80
C VAL A 117 11.14 10.35 -45.26
N GLU A 118 12.00 10.80 -44.40
CA GLU A 118 12.96 9.94 -43.70
C GLU A 118 12.16 8.88 -42.92
N ALA A 119 12.56 7.60 -43.02
CA ALA A 119 12.00 6.56 -42.22
C ALA A 119 12.25 6.90 -40.74
N SER A 120 11.19 7.09 -39.97
CA SER A 120 11.34 7.35 -38.55
C SER A 120 11.97 6.11 -37.89
N ASN A 121 12.93 6.31 -37.02
CA ASN A 121 13.52 5.25 -36.18
C ASN A 121 12.54 4.70 -35.14
N GLN A 122 11.25 4.93 -35.34
CA GLN A 122 10.20 4.49 -34.41
C GLN A 122 10.13 2.95 -34.36
N LYS A 123 10.39 2.43 -33.17
CA LYS A 123 10.12 1.03 -32.84
C LYS A 123 8.68 0.93 -32.31
N GLY A 124 7.90 -0.04 -32.86
CA GLY A 124 6.54 -0.30 -32.39
C GLY A 124 5.39 0.31 -33.20
N ARG A 125 4.16 0.21 -32.71
CA ARG A 125 2.90 0.59 -33.41
C ARG A 125 2.48 2.05 -33.18
N ARG A 126 3.39 2.97 -32.96
CA ARG A 126 3.09 4.40 -32.86
C ARG A 126 2.81 5.00 -34.22
N GLY A 127 1.96 6.02 -34.29
CA GLY A 127 1.66 6.71 -35.53
C GLY A 127 2.92 7.32 -36.16
N LEU A 128 2.97 7.37 -37.48
CA LEU A 128 4.08 7.96 -38.23
C LEU A 128 4.30 9.42 -37.79
N GLY A 129 5.50 9.73 -37.29
CA GLY A 129 5.92 11.07 -36.92
C GLY A 129 5.77 11.45 -35.44
N LEU A 130 5.34 10.52 -34.57
CA LEU A 130 5.36 10.77 -33.13
C LEU A 130 6.75 10.48 -32.56
N THR A 131 7.56 11.50 -32.41
CA THR A 131 8.82 11.45 -31.65
C THR A 131 8.52 11.94 -30.23
N LEU A 132 8.99 11.18 -29.23
CA LEU A 132 8.98 11.64 -27.84
C LEU A 132 10.14 12.63 -27.69
N GLN A 133 9.86 13.92 -27.81
CA GLN A 133 10.87 14.95 -27.64
C GLN A 133 11.47 14.86 -26.24
N GLY A 134 12.80 14.76 -26.16
CA GLY A 134 13.52 14.68 -24.89
C GLY A 134 13.67 13.27 -24.29
N PHE A 135 13.13 12.21 -24.93
CA PHE A 135 13.24 10.82 -24.45
C PHE A 135 14.26 10.00 -25.27
N ASP A 136 15.15 10.67 -26.01
CA ASP A 136 16.11 10.01 -26.91
C ASP A 136 17.40 9.54 -26.20
N GLN A 137 17.54 9.81 -24.91
CA GLN A 137 18.70 9.39 -24.13
C GLN A 137 18.64 7.87 -23.92
N GLU A 138 19.54 7.12 -24.54
CA GLU A 138 19.67 5.70 -24.31
C GLU A 138 20.24 5.43 -22.91
N LEU A 139 19.51 4.64 -22.11
CA LEU A 139 20.04 4.09 -20.87
C LEU A 139 20.93 2.89 -21.24
N ASN A 140 22.25 3.03 -21.10
CA ASN A 140 23.22 1.97 -21.40
C ASN A 140 23.23 0.91 -20.28
N VAL A 141 22.09 0.25 -20.08
CA VAL A 141 21.86 -0.78 -19.05
C VAL A 141 21.25 -2.00 -19.69
N ASP A 142 21.86 -3.14 -19.51
CA ASP A 142 21.27 -4.42 -19.95
C ASP A 142 20.16 -4.87 -18.97
N TRP A 143 18.93 -4.43 -19.25
CA TRP A 143 17.75 -4.81 -18.48
C TRP A 143 17.37 -6.27 -18.62
N ARG A 144 17.85 -6.99 -19.67
CA ARG A 144 17.59 -8.41 -19.85
C ARG A 144 18.37 -9.29 -18.87
N ALA A 145 19.41 -8.72 -18.22
CA ALA A 145 20.12 -9.35 -17.12
C ALA A 145 19.38 -9.28 -15.77
N GLU A 146 18.08 -8.93 -15.77
CA GLU A 146 17.23 -9.08 -14.57
C GLU A 146 17.12 -10.56 -14.16
N PRO A 147 17.01 -10.85 -12.85
CA PRO A 147 16.67 -12.18 -12.39
C PRO A 147 15.32 -12.62 -12.95
N GLU A 148 15.16 -13.94 -13.21
CA GLU A 148 13.84 -14.45 -13.60
C GLU A 148 12.80 -14.15 -12.52
N PRO A 149 11.60 -13.65 -12.93
CA PRO A 149 10.53 -13.37 -11.97
C PRO A 149 10.13 -14.64 -11.21
N SER A 150 10.07 -14.55 -9.89
CA SER A 150 9.72 -15.65 -8.98
C SER A 150 8.64 -15.20 -7.99
N ALA A 151 7.77 -16.12 -7.60
CA ALA A 151 6.82 -15.93 -6.51
C ALA A 151 7.43 -16.24 -5.13
N CYS A 152 8.65 -16.81 -5.11
CA CYS A 152 9.40 -17.10 -3.89
C CYS A 152 10.41 -15.98 -3.61
N GLU A 153 10.34 -15.42 -2.43
CA GLU A 153 11.17 -14.29 -2.00
C GLU A 153 12.05 -14.71 -0.82
N GLN A 154 13.26 -14.16 -0.78
CA GLN A 154 14.20 -14.40 0.30
C GLN A 154 14.31 -13.17 1.18
N VAL A 155 14.43 -13.39 2.50
CA VAL A 155 14.58 -12.33 3.50
C VAL A 155 16.03 -12.30 3.98
N SER A 156 16.66 -11.14 3.87
CA SER A 156 17.96 -10.86 4.45
C SER A 156 17.76 -9.99 5.69
N TRP A 157 17.94 -10.58 6.87
CA TRP A 157 17.90 -9.85 8.14
C TRP A 157 19.21 -9.12 8.40
N PHE A 158 19.14 -7.98 9.11
CA PHE A 158 20.32 -7.42 9.74
C PHE A 158 21.00 -8.48 10.64
N PRO A 159 22.31 -8.41 10.83
CA PRO A 159 22.97 -9.13 11.92
C PRO A 159 22.27 -8.87 13.26
N GLU A 160 22.53 -9.69 14.24
CA GLU A 160 21.96 -9.48 15.58
C GLU A 160 22.58 -8.23 16.22
N CYS A 161 21.74 -7.31 16.70
CA CYS A 161 22.21 -6.11 17.36
C CYS A 161 22.75 -6.45 18.75
N THR A 162 24.06 -6.27 18.92
CA THR A 162 24.75 -6.45 20.19
C THR A 162 24.87 -5.16 21.01
N THR A 163 24.54 -4.02 20.41
CA THR A 163 24.54 -2.71 21.05
C THR A 163 23.38 -2.60 22.02
N GLU A 164 23.62 -2.04 23.19
CA GLU A 164 22.56 -1.72 24.14
C GLU A 164 21.64 -0.64 23.57
N ILE A 165 20.38 -0.61 24.04
CA ILE A 165 19.44 0.43 23.66
C ILE A 165 19.96 1.75 24.24
N PRO A 166 20.18 2.80 23.43
CA PRO A 166 20.69 4.07 23.92
C PRO A 166 19.73 4.72 24.92
N ASP A 167 20.28 5.25 25.99
CA ASP A 167 19.52 5.96 27.00
C ASP A 167 19.38 7.48 26.71
N THR A 168 18.59 8.17 27.52
CA THR A 168 18.35 9.61 27.37
C THR A 168 19.64 10.43 27.48
N GLN A 169 20.60 10.01 28.32
CA GLN A 169 21.86 10.75 28.52
C GLN A 169 22.76 10.61 27.29
N GLU A 170 22.86 9.40 26.73
CA GLU A 170 23.64 9.13 25.53
C GLU A 170 23.06 9.90 24.32
N MET A 171 21.74 9.93 24.16
CA MET A 171 21.08 10.61 23.05
C MET A 171 20.99 12.15 23.21
N SER A 172 21.42 12.74 24.32
CA SER A 172 21.26 14.17 24.61
C SER A 172 21.83 15.10 23.53
N ASP A 173 22.96 14.70 22.93
CA ASP A 173 23.70 15.47 21.93
C ASP A 173 23.61 14.89 20.50
N TRP A 174 22.79 13.88 20.28
CA TRP A 174 22.71 13.20 18.97
C TRP A 174 22.00 14.01 17.90
N MET A 175 21.05 14.85 18.29
CA MET A 175 20.26 15.64 17.35
C MET A 175 21.06 16.81 16.80
N VAL A 176 21.37 16.79 15.49
CA VAL A 176 22.09 17.89 14.83
C VAL A 176 21.15 18.70 13.95
N VAL A 177 21.05 19.98 14.28
CA VAL A 177 20.31 20.96 13.48
C VAL A 177 21.29 21.71 12.55
N GLY A 178 20.95 21.79 11.27
CA GLY A 178 21.75 22.43 10.26
C GLY A 178 20.91 23.12 9.19
N LYS A 179 21.53 23.56 8.12
CA LYS A 179 20.81 24.12 6.96
C LYS A 179 19.93 23.05 6.33
N ARG A 180 18.71 23.44 5.93
CA ARG A 180 17.79 22.54 5.21
C ARG A 180 18.41 22.10 3.89
N LYS A 181 18.51 20.80 3.71
CA LYS A 181 19.08 20.17 2.52
C LYS A 181 17.95 19.78 1.56
N MET A 182 18.10 20.13 0.30
CA MET A 182 17.17 19.80 -0.80
C MET A 182 17.93 19.21 -1.98
N ILE A 183 19.01 18.52 -1.69
CA ILE A 183 19.92 17.86 -2.63
C ILE A 183 20.18 16.47 -2.08
N ILE A 184 20.20 15.45 -2.92
CA ILE A 184 20.43 14.06 -2.56
C ILE A 184 21.69 13.48 -3.24
N GLU A 185 22.19 14.15 -4.27
CA GLU A 185 23.30 13.68 -5.11
C GLU A 185 24.63 13.52 -4.35
N ASP A 186 24.77 14.20 -3.21
CA ASP A 186 25.95 14.15 -2.35
C ASP A 186 25.81 13.19 -1.16
N GLU A 187 24.72 12.43 -1.08
CA GLU A 187 24.47 11.46 -0.01
C GLU A 187 25.12 10.09 -0.30
N THR A 188 26.45 10.08 -0.25
CA THR A 188 27.27 8.91 -0.66
C THR A 188 27.74 8.04 0.50
N GLU A 189 27.36 8.35 1.75
CA GLU A 189 27.82 7.62 2.95
C GLU A 189 27.34 6.17 3.00
N PHE A 190 26.14 5.91 2.46
CA PHE A 190 25.48 4.60 2.50
C PHE A 190 25.13 4.04 1.12
N CYS A 191 25.73 4.61 0.05
CA CYS A 191 25.61 4.12 -1.31
C CYS A 191 26.79 4.63 -2.14
N GLY A 192 27.39 3.78 -2.96
CA GLY A 192 28.47 4.21 -3.85
C GLY A 192 28.05 5.35 -4.77
N GLU A 193 28.90 6.36 -4.93
CA GLU A 193 28.64 7.60 -5.67
C GLU A 193 28.16 7.34 -7.12
N GLU A 194 28.86 6.48 -7.85
CA GLU A 194 28.51 6.15 -9.25
C GLU A 194 27.13 5.52 -9.36
N LEU A 195 26.78 4.66 -8.42
CA LEU A 195 25.49 3.96 -8.39
C LEU A 195 24.35 4.90 -7.99
N LEU A 196 24.60 5.78 -7.01
CA LEU A 196 23.67 6.83 -6.60
C LEU A 196 23.34 7.75 -7.79
N HIS A 197 24.35 8.30 -8.44
CA HIS A 197 24.15 9.16 -9.60
C HIS A 197 23.41 8.42 -10.74
N SER A 198 23.75 7.17 -10.99
CA SER A 198 23.08 6.35 -12.01
C SER A 198 21.60 6.15 -11.74
N VAL A 199 21.21 5.83 -10.51
CA VAL A 199 19.77 5.64 -10.17
C VAL A 199 18.99 6.95 -10.26
N LEU A 200 19.56 8.06 -9.80
CA LEU A 200 18.95 9.39 -9.88
C LEU A 200 18.76 9.82 -11.35
N GLN A 201 19.76 9.63 -12.18
CA GLN A 201 19.67 9.88 -13.61
C GLN A 201 18.59 9.02 -14.28
N CYS A 202 18.55 7.73 -13.97
CA CYS A 202 17.54 6.82 -14.54
C CYS A 202 16.11 7.22 -14.14
N LYS A 203 15.88 7.77 -12.95
CA LYS A 203 14.59 8.32 -12.54
C LYS A 203 14.25 9.57 -13.36
N SER A 204 15.15 10.54 -13.46
CA SER A 204 14.92 11.83 -14.12
C SER A 204 14.64 11.72 -15.62
N VAL A 205 15.05 10.63 -16.29
CA VAL A 205 14.72 10.40 -17.71
C VAL A 205 13.21 10.38 -17.96
N PHE A 206 12.42 10.01 -16.97
CA PHE A 206 10.96 9.91 -17.08
C PHE A 206 10.20 11.20 -16.81
N ASP A 207 10.86 12.27 -16.32
CA ASP A 207 10.23 13.55 -15.99
C ASP A 207 9.60 14.24 -17.20
N VAL A 208 10.07 13.91 -18.42
CA VAL A 208 9.56 14.44 -19.69
C VAL A 208 8.43 13.60 -20.30
N LEU A 209 8.07 12.47 -19.67
CA LEU A 209 7.11 11.54 -20.20
C LEU A 209 5.71 11.80 -19.63
N ASP A 210 4.70 11.68 -20.51
CA ASP A 210 3.30 11.71 -20.05
C ASP A 210 3.02 10.55 -19.07
N GLY A 211 2.38 10.88 -17.95
CA GLY A 211 2.10 9.92 -16.88
C GLY A 211 1.31 8.69 -17.33
N GLU A 212 0.41 8.85 -18.32
CA GLU A 212 -0.36 7.73 -18.87
C GLU A 212 0.52 6.80 -19.71
N GLU A 213 1.45 7.35 -20.48
CA GLU A 213 2.38 6.57 -21.28
C GLU A 213 3.35 5.78 -20.39
N MET A 214 3.88 6.44 -19.35
CA MET A 214 4.67 5.79 -18.31
C MET A 214 3.89 4.64 -17.65
N ARG A 215 2.64 4.87 -17.28
CA ARG A 215 1.76 3.85 -16.69
C ARG A 215 1.57 2.65 -17.62
N ARG A 216 1.28 2.88 -18.91
CA ARG A 216 1.10 1.81 -19.91
C ARG A 216 2.37 0.96 -20.10
N ALA A 217 3.54 1.60 -20.20
CA ALA A 217 4.81 0.89 -20.35
C ALA A 217 5.14 0.08 -19.07
N ARG A 218 5.00 0.69 -17.90
CA ARG A 218 5.19 0.03 -16.60
C ARG A 218 4.28 -1.20 -16.43
N THR A 219 3.01 -1.08 -16.80
CA THR A 219 2.05 -2.21 -16.73
C THR A 219 2.46 -3.37 -17.61
N ARG A 220 3.02 -3.11 -18.80
CA ARG A 220 3.51 -4.16 -19.69
C ARG A 220 4.83 -4.77 -19.24
N ALA A 221 5.70 -3.97 -18.62
CA ALA A 221 7.04 -4.36 -18.19
C ALA A 221 7.08 -5.12 -16.87
N ASN A 222 6.16 -4.83 -15.93
CA ASN A 222 6.17 -5.42 -14.59
C ASN A 222 5.56 -6.82 -14.58
N PRO A 223 6.33 -7.87 -14.22
CA PRO A 223 5.82 -9.24 -14.20
C PRO A 223 4.72 -9.48 -13.15
N TYR A 224 4.64 -8.66 -12.12
CA TYR A 224 3.70 -8.78 -11.00
C TYR A 224 2.45 -7.89 -11.14
N GLU A 225 2.33 -7.11 -12.23
CA GLU A 225 1.27 -6.10 -12.35
C GLU A 225 -0.14 -6.72 -12.38
N MET A 226 -0.29 -7.95 -12.89
CA MET A 226 -1.58 -8.64 -12.94
C MET A 226 -2.10 -9.12 -11.57
N ILE A 227 -1.30 -9.07 -10.50
CA ILE A 227 -1.76 -9.41 -9.15
C ILE A 227 -2.89 -8.45 -8.72
N ARG A 228 -2.76 -7.14 -8.97
CA ARG A 228 -3.76 -6.11 -8.65
C ARG A 228 -4.28 -6.23 -7.21
N GLY A 229 -5.52 -5.82 -6.96
CA GLY A 229 -6.19 -5.91 -5.65
C GLY A 229 -6.96 -7.21 -5.41
N VAL A 230 -7.13 -8.06 -6.43
CA VAL A 230 -7.98 -9.25 -6.40
C VAL A 230 -9.40 -8.87 -5.96
N PHE A 231 -9.89 -9.35 -4.81
CA PHE A 231 -11.20 -9.01 -4.26
C PHE A 231 -11.14 -7.99 -3.11
N PHE A 232 -9.94 -7.52 -2.75
CA PHE A 232 -9.76 -6.48 -1.76
C PHE A 232 -10.00 -5.07 -2.31
N LEU A 233 -10.09 -4.10 -1.42
CA LEU A 233 -10.28 -2.69 -1.71
C LEU A 233 -9.29 -2.17 -2.75
N ASN A 234 -8.00 -2.50 -2.57
CA ASN A 234 -6.91 -2.04 -3.45
C ASN A 234 -5.70 -3.00 -3.41
N ARG A 235 -4.66 -2.68 -4.18
CA ARG A 235 -3.42 -3.46 -4.24
C ARG A 235 -2.59 -3.42 -2.94
N ALA A 236 -2.81 -2.47 -2.05
CA ALA A 236 -2.10 -2.43 -0.77
C ALA A 236 -2.41 -3.69 0.06
N ALA A 237 -3.65 -4.17 0.07
CA ALA A 237 -4.00 -5.43 0.70
C ALA A 237 -3.13 -6.61 0.23
N MET A 238 -2.78 -6.62 -1.06
CA MET A 238 -1.92 -7.67 -1.64
C MET A 238 -0.45 -7.52 -1.25
N LYS A 239 0.03 -6.27 -1.01
CA LYS A 239 1.36 -6.07 -0.42
C LYS A 239 1.42 -6.70 0.99
N MET A 240 0.39 -6.44 1.81
CA MET A 240 0.32 -7.01 3.15
C MET A 240 0.20 -8.54 3.11
N ALA A 241 -0.60 -9.10 2.19
CA ALA A 241 -0.72 -10.54 2.00
C ALA A 241 0.61 -11.20 1.61
N ASN A 242 1.36 -10.57 0.72
CA ASN A 242 2.68 -10.98 0.30
C ASN A 242 3.66 -10.98 1.49
N MET A 243 3.78 -9.86 2.20
CA MET A 243 4.69 -9.73 3.33
C MET A 243 4.31 -10.66 4.48
N ASP A 244 3.03 -10.78 4.83
CA ASP A 244 2.57 -11.71 5.85
C ASP A 244 2.93 -13.16 5.52
N PHE A 245 2.88 -13.55 4.22
CA PHE A 245 3.31 -14.87 3.77
C PHE A 245 4.83 -15.04 3.88
N VAL A 246 5.61 -14.10 3.36
CA VAL A 246 7.08 -14.17 3.32
C VAL A 246 7.67 -14.23 4.74
N PHE A 247 7.06 -13.52 5.69
CA PHE A 247 7.46 -13.51 7.09
C PHE A 247 6.73 -14.56 7.95
N ASP A 248 6.30 -15.69 7.37
CA ASP A 248 5.67 -16.82 8.09
C ASP A 248 4.49 -16.39 8.98
N ARG A 249 3.58 -15.59 8.43
CA ARG A 249 2.40 -15.08 9.13
C ARG A 249 2.73 -14.28 10.40
N MET A 250 3.87 -13.60 10.40
CA MET A 250 4.34 -12.81 11.53
C MET A 250 3.30 -11.79 12.04
N PHE A 251 2.44 -11.28 11.15
CA PHE A 251 1.42 -10.29 11.48
C PHE A 251 0.08 -10.94 11.85
N THR A 252 -0.39 -11.90 11.08
CA THR A 252 -1.69 -12.52 11.33
C THR A 252 -1.62 -13.70 12.32
N ASN A 253 -0.44 -14.21 12.63
CA ASN A 253 -0.21 -15.23 13.65
C ASN A 253 1.10 -14.95 14.41
N PRO A 254 1.21 -13.77 15.09
CA PRO A 254 2.45 -13.32 15.69
C PRO A 254 2.97 -14.29 16.75
N ARG A 255 4.30 -14.49 16.75
CA ARG A 255 5.01 -15.37 17.67
C ARG A 255 6.20 -14.63 18.26
N ASP A 256 6.53 -14.97 19.50
CA ASP A 256 7.75 -14.50 20.15
C ASP A 256 9.01 -15.13 19.53
N SER A 257 10.19 -14.77 20.03
CA SER A 257 11.48 -15.32 19.62
C SER A 257 11.62 -16.82 19.84
N TYR A 258 10.85 -17.38 20.77
CA TYR A 258 10.81 -18.82 21.06
C TYR A 258 9.77 -19.57 20.23
N GLY A 259 9.09 -18.90 19.30
CA GLY A 259 8.05 -19.47 18.44
C GLY A 259 6.69 -19.68 19.12
N LYS A 260 6.50 -19.17 20.36
CA LYS A 260 5.20 -19.26 21.06
C LYS A 260 4.25 -18.18 20.53
N PRO A 261 2.97 -18.49 20.30
CA PRO A 261 1.97 -17.50 19.90
C PRO A 261 1.86 -16.36 20.91
N LEU A 262 1.85 -15.11 20.44
CA LEU A 262 1.58 -13.93 21.28
C LEU A 262 0.13 -13.88 21.74
N VAL A 263 -0.80 -14.38 20.93
CA VAL A 263 -2.21 -14.62 21.30
C VAL A 263 -2.31 -16.04 21.83
N LYS A 264 -2.35 -16.21 23.15
CA LYS A 264 -2.26 -17.53 23.82
C LYS A 264 -3.57 -18.31 23.73
N ASN A 265 -4.70 -17.62 23.85
CA ASN A 265 -6.04 -18.21 23.78
C ASN A 265 -6.86 -17.47 22.74
N ARG A 266 -7.01 -18.05 21.56
CA ARG A 266 -7.76 -17.45 20.45
C ARG A 266 -9.25 -17.24 20.75
N GLU A 267 -9.82 -17.97 21.69
CA GLU A 267 -11.23 -17.84 22.06
C GLU A 267 -11.46 -16.71 23.08
N ALA A 268 -10.42 -16.33 23.83
CA ALA A 268 -10.51 -15.33 24.89
C ALA A 268 -9.73 -14.05 24.60
N GLU A 269 -8.81 -14.08 23.65
CA GLU A 269 -7.92 -12.94 23.35
C GLU A 269 -8.01 -12.54 21.88
N LEU A 270 -8.23 -11.25 21.61
CA LEU A 270 -8.18 -10.70 20.27
C LEU A 270 -6.74 -10.39 19.85
N LEU A 271 -6.48 -10.52 18.56
CA LEU A 271 -5.30 -9.96 17.94
C LEU A 271 -5.51 -8.45 17.76
N TYR A 272 -4.81 -7.63 18.53
CA TYR A 272 -4.84 -6.17 18.38
C TYR A 272 -3.80 -5.73 17.39
N PHE A 273 -4.18 -4.86 16.46
CA PHE A 273 -3.25 -4.24 15.52
C PHE A 273 -3.55 -2.75 15.35
N ALA A 274 -2.56 -2.00 14.91
CA ALA A 274 -2.73 -0.61 14.51
C ALA A 274 -2.27 -0.43 13.06
N ASP A 275 -2.93 0.50 12.34
CA ASP A 275 -2.64 0.83 10.95
C ASP A 275 -2.62 2.35 10.81
N VAL A 276 -1.44 2.92 10.57
CA VAL A 276 -1.25 4.38 10.56
C VAL A 276 -0.84 4.87 9.18
N CYS A 277 -1.28 6.07 8.83
CA CYS A 277 -1.13 6.63 7.48
C CYS A 277 -1.72 5.69 6.40
N ALA A 278 -2.84 5.07 6.72
CA ALA A 278 -3.29 3.82 6.13
C ALA A 278 -4.49 3.97 5.19
N GLY A 279 -5.03 5.17 5.03
CA GLY A 279 -6.15 5.37 4.11
C GLY A 279 -5.83 4.90 2.67
N PRO A 280 -6.75 4.23 2.00
CA PRO A 280 -8.15 3.94 2.36
C PRO A 280 -8.38 2.67 3.20
N GLY A 281 -7.33 1.92 3.66
CA GLY A 281 -7.46 0.81 4.60
C GLY A 281 -7.18 -0.59 4.03
N GLY A 282 -6.43 -0.68 2.92
CA GLY A 282 -6.16 -1.98 2.28
C GLY A 282 -5.41 -2.98 3.17
N PHE A 283 -4.41 -2.54 3.95
CA PHE A 283 -3.70 -3.41 4.88
C PHE A 283 -4.64 -3.96 5.95
N SER A 284 -5.47 -3.09 6.52
CA SER A 284 -6.46 -3.46 7.54
C SER A 284 -7.51 -4.43 7.01
N GLU A 285 -8.03 -4.22 5.79
CA GLU A 285 -8.97 -5.16 5.18
C GLU A 285 -8.39 -6.56 5.04
N TYR A 286 -7.12 -6.69 4.62
CA TYR A 286 -6.44 -7.99 4.56
C TYR A 286 -6.33 -8.66 5.92
N VAL A 287 -5.90 -7.94 6.95
CA VAL A 287 -5.75 -8.51 8.30
C VAL A 287 -7.08 -8.98 8.84
N LEU A 288 -8.12 -8.16 8.73
CA LEU A 288 -9.48 -8.50 9.17
C LEU A 288 -10.05 -9.67 8.37
N TRP A 289 -9.84 -9.72 7.07
CA TRP A 289 -10.24 -10.87 6.26
C TRP A 289 -9.57 -12.17 6.70
N ARG A 290 -8.26 -12.12 6.99
CA ARG A 290 -7.49 -13.30 7.40
C ARG A 290 -7.87 -13.78 8.81
N LYS A 291 -8.15 -12.84 9.72
CA LYS A 291 -8.42 -13.10 11.13
C LYS A 291 -9.91 -13.18 11.46
N LYS A 292 -10.76 -12.68 10.59
CA LYS A 292 -12.19 -12.60 10.82
C LYS A 292 -12.48 -11.87 12.15
N TRP A 293 -13.36 -12.38 13.01
CA TRP A 293 -13.70 -11.78 14.30
C TRP A 293 -12.61 -11.87 15.39
N HIS A 294 -11.51 -12.57 15.13
CA HIS A 294 -10.43 -12.75 16.10
C HIS A 294 -9.43 -11.58 16.14
N ALA A 295 -9.70 -10.47 15.47
CA ALA A 295 -8.85 -9.30 15.49
C ALA A 295 -9.65 -8.02 15.70
N LYS A 296 -9.04 -7.03 16.34
CA LYS A 296 -9.51 -5.65 16.44
C LYS A 296 -8.40 -4.73 15.96
N GLY A 297 -8.72 -3.83 15.04
CA GLY A 297 -7.80 -2.84 14.48
C GLY A 297 -8.09 -1.45 14.99
N PHE A 298 -7.04 -0.63 15.10
CA PHE A 298 -7.09 0.81 15.36
C PHE A 298 -6.39 1.54 14.23
N GLY A 299 -6.98 2.61 13.71
CA GLY A 299 -6.43 3.31 12.56
C GLY A 299 -6.31 4.80 12.74
N MET A 300 -5.24 5.39 12.21
CA MET A 300 -5.09 6.83 12.07
C MET A 300 -4.57 7.17 10.69
N THR A 301 -5.24 8.09 10.02
CA THR A 301 -4.84 8.60 8.71
C THR A 301 -5.28 10.05 8.59
N LEU A 302 -4.65 10.78 7.69
CA LEU A 302 -5.04 12.16 7.39
C LEU A 302 -6.46 12.17 6.83
N LYS A 303 -7.34 13.00 7.41
CA LYS A 303 -8.70 13.18 6.90
C LYS A 303 -8.70 13.82 5.51
N GLY A 304 -9.56 13.33 4.62
CA GLY A 304 -9.69 13.86 3.28
C GLY A 304 -10.15 12.81 2.27
N PRO A 305 -9.87 13.02 0.97
CA PRO A 305 -10.33 12.12 -0.10
C PRO A 305 -9.82 10.68 0.04
N ASN A 306 -8.68 10.51 0.71
CA ASN A 306 -8.02 9.23 0.91
C ASN A 306 -8.14 8.72 2.35
N ASP A 307 -9.12 9.19 3.10
CA ASP A 307 -9.49 8.64 4.41
C ASP A 307 -9.95 7.18 4.29
N PHE A 308 -10.07 6.50 5.43
CA PHE A 308 -10.60 5.14 5.50
C PHE A 308 -11.96 5.02 4.81
N LYS A 309 -12.06 4.06 3.88
CA LYS A 309 -13.30 3.73 3.16
C LYS A 309 -13.91 2.46 3.73
N LEU A 310 -14.33 2.52 4.98
CA LEU A 310 -14.84 1.36 5.72
C LEU A 310 -16.06 0.72 5.06
N GLU A 311 -16.90 1.51 4.39
CA GLU A 311 -18.04 1.05 3.61
C GLU A 311 -17.63 0.19 2.41
N ASP A 312 -16.40 0.33 1.94
CA ASP A 312 -15.84 -0.42 0.84
C ASP A 312 -15.06 -1.67 1.28
N PHE A 313 -15.01 -1.99 2.57
CA PHE A 313 -14.47 -3.25 3.08
C PHE A 313 -15.43 -4.40 2.75
N TYR A 314 -15.36 -4.92 1.52
CA TYR A 314 -16.27 -5.98 1.08
C TYR A 314 -15.83 -7.36 1.55
N SER A 315 -14.55 -7.54 1.83
CA SER A 315 -13.95 -8.83 2.19
C SER A 315 -13.93 -9.10 3.70
N ALA A 316 -14.12 -8.06 4.51
CA ALA A 316 -14.04 -8.12 5.96
C ALA A 316 -15.09 -7.23 6.63
N SER A 317 -15.35 -7.48 7.92
CA SER A 317 -16.22 -6.65 8.74
C SER A 317 -15.48 -5.42 9.22
N SER A 318 -15.85 -4.25 8.70
CA SER A 318 -15.24 -2.97 9.07
C SER A 318 -15.51 -2.54 10.51
N GLU A 319 -16.53 -3.10 11.15
CA GLU A 319 -16.90 -2.86 12.55
C GLU A 319 -15.82 -3.32 13.55
N LEU A 320 -14.90 -4.17 13.08
CA LEU A 320 -13.72 -4.61 13.85
C LEU A 320 -12.53 -3.63 13.73
N PHE A 321 -12.70 -2.54 13.01
CA PHE A 321 -11.70 -1.52 12.81
C PHE A 321 -12.21 -0.17 13.29
N GLU A 322 -11.43 0.49 14.13
CA GLU A 322 -11.82 1.74 14.78
C GLU A 322 -10.86 2.88 14.38
N PRO A 323 -11.32 3.79 13.50
CA PRO A 323 -10.56 5.00 13.18
C PRO A 323 -10.54 5.96 14.34
N TYR A 324 -9.38 6.59 14.56
CA TYR A 324 -9.18 7.65 15.55
C TYR A 324 -8.18 8.66 15.02
N TYR A 325 -8.57 9.91 14.90
CA TYR A 325 -7.82 10.92 14.15
C TYR A 325 -6.99 11.87 15.04
N GLY A 326 -6.54 11.38 16.19
CA GLY A 326 -5.72 12.15 17.12
C GLY A 326 -6.54 13.02 18.06
N GLU A 327 -6.07 14.22 18.35
CA GLU A 327 -6.78 15.17 19.20
C GLU A 327 -8.17 15.48 18.62
N GLY A 328 -9.20 15.39 19.45
CA GLY A 328 -10.59 15.47 19.00
C GLY A 328 -11.20 14.13 18.59
N GLY A 329 -10.46 13.03 18.63
CA GLY A 329 -10.97 11.68 18.36
C GLY A 329 -11.43 11.51 16.92
N ILE A 330 -12.71 11.17 16.72
CA ILE A 330 -13.30 10.98 15.38
C ILE A 330 -13.35 12.29 14.59
N ASP A 331 -13.33 13.44 15.24
CA ASP A 331 -13.36 14.78 14.61
C ASP A 331 -11.95 15.37 14.41
N GLY A 332 -10.90 14.69 14.84
CA GLY A 332 -9.51 15.08 14.64
C GLY A 332 -9.13 15.19 13.17
N ASP A 333 -7.91 15.68 12.86
CA ASP A 333 -7.41 15.85 11.48
C ASP A 333 -6.57 14.67 10.97
N GLY A 334 -6.11 13.80 11.87
CA GLY A 334 -5.32 12.61 11.54
C GLY A 334 -3.88 12.88 11.11
N ASP A 335 -3.38 14.10 11.26
CA ASP A 335 -1.99 14.45 10.92
C ASP A 335 -1.02 13.86 11.94
N ILE A 336 -0.32 12.78 11.57
CA ILE A 336 0.64 12.08 12.43
C ILE A 336 1.86 12.95 12.80
N THR A 337 2.14 14.02 12.07
CA THR A 337 3.28 14.90 12.37
C THR A 337 3.03 15.79 13.60
N ARG A 338 1.78 15.91 14.04
CA ARG A 338 1.40 16.69 15.22
C ARG A 338 1.61 15.88 16.50
N PRO A 339 2.43 16.37 17.46
CA PRO A 339 2.70 15.67 18.72
C PRO A 339 1.43 15.35 19.53
N GLU A 340 0.43 16.23 19.47
CA GLU A 340 -0.85 16.08 20.16
C GLU A 340 -1.61 14.87 19.64
N ASN A 341 -1.62 14.67 18.31
CA ASN A 341 -2.29 13.53 17.67
C ASN A 341 -1.61 12.21 18.02
N ILE A 342 -0.27 12.18 18.07
CA ILE A 342 0.48 11.00 18.50
C ILE A 342 0.12 10.63 19.93
N THR A 343 0.10 11.61 20.83
CA THR A 343 -0.24 11.40 22.24
C THR A 343 -1.67 10.91 22.41
N ALA A 344 -2.62 11.53 21.70
CA ALA A 344 -4.04 11.17 21.77
C ALA A 344 -4.28 9.75 21.24
N PHE A 345 -3.69 9.39 20.08
CA PHE A 345 -3.82 8.04 19.52
C PHE A 345 -3.16 6.99 20.40
N ARG A 346 -1.97 7.27 20.95
CA ARG A 346 -1.30 6.37 21.91
C ARG A 346 -2.21 6.08 23.10
N ASN A 347 -2.77 7.11 23.73
CA ASN A 347 -3.65 6.93 24.89
C ASN A 347 -4.88 6.11 24.51
N PHE A 348 -5.52 6.43 23.40
CA PHE A 348 -6.67 5.70 22.88
C PHE A 348 -6.37 4.22 22.69
N VAL A 349 -5.27 3.88 22.02
CA VAL A 349 -4.88 2.46 21.80
C VAL A 349 -4.59 1.76 23.12
N LEU A 350 -3.83 2.40 24.03
CA LEU A 350 -3.49 1.80 25.31
C LEU A 350 -4.72 1.56 26.18
N ASP A 351 -5.66 2.49 26.21
CA ASP A 351 -6.90 2.36 27.01
C ASP A 351 -7.80 1.23 26.48
N ASN A 352 -7.71 0.93 25.18
CA ASN A 352 -8.48 -0.15 24.53
C ASN A 352 -7.73 -1.50 24.44
N THR A 353 -6.54 -1.60 25.04
CA THR A 353 -5.71 -2.82 25.00
C THR A 353 -5.18 -3.22 26.37
N ASP A 354 -5.91 -2.91 27.46
CA ASP A 354 -5.49 -3.14 28.85
C ASP A 354 -4.10 -2.57 29.16
N ARG A 355 -3.75 -1.44 28.59
CA ARG A 355 -2.43 -0.77 28.67
C ARG A 355 -1.25 -1.61 28.13
N LYS A 356 -1.53 -2.71 27.44
CA LYS A 356 -0.48 -3.58 26.87
C LYS A 356 0.00 -3.13 25.50
N GLY A 357 -0.81 -2.41 24.76
CA GLY A 357 -0.57 -2.03 23.36
C GLY A 357 -0.94 -3.12 22.36
N VAL A 358 -0.68 -2.86 21.08
CA VAL A 358 -1.01 -3.76 19.97
C VAL A 358 0.06 -4.84 19.75
N HIS A 359 -0.31 -5.95 19.13
CA HIS A 359 0.63 -7.01 18.79
C HIS A 359 1.54 -6.62 17.63
N PHE A 360 1.03 -5.81 16.72
CA PHE A 360 1.83 -5.22 15.65
C PHE A 360 1.21 -3.92 15.14
N LEU A 361 2.07 -3.09 14.53
CA LEU A 361 1.68 -1.88 13.84
C LEU A 361 2.14 -1.95 12.38
N MET A 362 1.26 -1.50 11.48
CA MET A 362 1.53 -1.32 10.05
C MET A 362 1.51 0.17 9.70
N ALA A 363 2.36 0.57 8.77
CA ALA A 363 2.40 1.93 8.27
C ALA A 363 2.76 1.94 6.77
N ASP A 364 1.85 2.40 5.92
CA ASP A 364 2.07 2.53 4.46
C ASP A 364 2.02 4.01 4.02
N GLY A 365 2.51 4.91 4.88
CA GLY A 365 2.51 6.34 4.66
C GLY A 365 3.33 6.76 3.44
N GLY A 366 2.79 7.74 2.70
CA GLY A 366 3.46 8.33 1.55
C GLY A 366 2.59 9.40 0.91
N PHE A 367 3.19 10.19 0.04
CA PHE A 367 2.50 11.22 -0.72
C PHE A 367 3.08 11.32 -2.13
N SER A 368 2.33 11.94 -3.04
CA SER A 368 2.80 12.15 -4.39
C SER A 368 3.94 13.16 -4.42
N VAL A 369 5.01 12.80 -5.10
CA VAL A 369 6.19 13.65 -5.35
C VAL A 369 6.42 13.80 -6.84
N GLU A 370 5.35 13.78 -7.64
CA GLU A 370 5.41 13.82 -9.10
C GLU A 370 6.34 14.94 -9.60
N GLY A 371 7.36 14.58 -10.37
CA GLY A 371 8.44 15.48 -10.82
C GLY A 371 9.48 15.82 -9.74
N GLN A 372 9.46 15.19 -8.56
CA GLN A 372 10.44 15.35 -7.47
C GLN A 372 10.79 13.99 -6.83
N GLU A 373 10.74 12.92 -7.61
CA GLU A 373 10.97 11.55 -7.13
C GLU A 373 12.34 11.38 -6.48
N ASN A 374 13.33 12.12 -6.94
CA ASN A 374 14.68 12.12 -6.36
C ASN A 374 14.72 12.70 -4.93
N LEU A 375 13.79 13.59 -4.59
CA LEU A 375 13.72 14.23 -3.27
C LEU A 375 12.74 13.53 -2.31
N GLN A 376 12.13 12.43 -2.71
CA GLN A 376 11.08 11.76 -1.94
C GLN A 376 11.52 11.39 -0.53
N GLU A 377 12.75 10.94 -0.34
CA GLU A 377 13.33 10.63 0.97
C GLU A 377 13.36 11.86 1.87
N ILE A 378 13.92 12.97 1.36
CA ILE A 378 14.04 14.22 2.12
C ILE A 378 12.66 14.78 2.49
N LEU A 379 11.73 14.79 1.54
CA LEU A 379 10.39 15.32 1.73
C LEU A 379 9.57 14.48 2.72
N SER A 380 9.80 13.16 2.79
CA SER A 380 9.05 12.25 3.65
C SER A 380 9.70 11.96 5.00
N LYS A 381 10.85 12.55 5.32
CA LYS A 381 11.62 12.22 6.53
C LYS A 381 10.85 12.38 7.84
N GLN A 382 10.07 13.45 8.01
CA GLN A 382 9.25 13.65 9.20
C GLN A 382 8.13 12.62 9.30
N LEU A 383 7.51 12.26 8.16
CA LEU A 383 6.49 11.23 8.10
C LEU A 383 7.08 9.87 8.53
N LEU A 384 8.29 9.54 8.05
CA LEU A 384 8.98 8.31 8.42
C LEU A 384 9.27 8.26 9.93
N LEU A 385 9.84 9.34 10.49
CA LEU A 385 10.08 9.47 11.92
C LEU A 385 8.81 9.28 12.76
N CYS A 386 7.71 9.93 12.37
CA CYS A 386 6.46 9.87 13.14
C CYS A 386 5.82 8.48 13.10
N GLN A 387 5.96 7.73 12.00
CA GLN A 387 5.52 6.34 11.93
C GLN A 387 6.34 5.44 12.85
N PHE A 388 7.67 5.66 12.95
CA PHE A 388 8.54 4.92 13.87
C PHE A 388 8.24 5.26 15.33
N LEU A 389 8.07 6.54 15.62
CA LEU A 389 7.66 7.02 16.94
C LEU A 389 6.32 6.42 17.38
N MET A 390 5.35 6.35 16.47
CA MET A 390 4.06 5.72 16.76
C MET A 390 4.23 4.22 17.07
N ALA A 391 5.09 3.52 16.34
CA ALA A 391 5.37 2.10 16.62
C ALA A 391 5.91 1.91 18.04
N LEU A 392 6.93 2.68 18.43
CA LEU A 392 7.50 2.63 19.80
C LEU A 392 6.49 3.08 20.87
N SER A 393 5.44 3.80 20.49
CA SER A 393 4.42 4.32 21.42
C SER A 393 3.28 3.34 21.72
N VAL A 394 2.93 2.46 20.75
CA VAL A 394 1.72 1.63 20.86
C VAL A 394 1.95 0.13 20.70
N VAL A 395 3.10 -0.31 20.19
CA VAL A 395 3.42 -1.74 20.07
C VAL A 395 3.84 -2.30 21.42
N ARG A 396 3.29 -3.45 21.79
CA ARG A 396 3.68 -4.16 23.03
C ARG A 396 5.06 -4.77 22.93
N THR A 397 5.69 -4.99 24.05
CA THR A 397 6.93 -5.78 24.13
C THR A 397 6.73 -7.14 23.46
N GLY A 398 7.70 -7.57 22.63
CA GLY A 398 7.63 -8.76 21.79
C GLY A 398 6.77 -8.60 20.54
N GLY A 399 6.09 -7.46 20.37
CA GLY A 399 5.28 -7.15 19.19
C GLY A 399 6.11 -6.79 17.97
N HIS A 400 5.46 -6.56 16.84
CA HIS A 400 6.09 -6.39 15.53
C HIS A 400 5.73 -5.06 14.89
N PHE A 401 6.55 -4.64 13.93
CA PHE A 401 6.32 -3.41 13.20
C PHE A 401 6.69 -3.58 11.73
N ILE A 402 5.92 -2.94 10.85
CA ILE A 402 6.22 -2.84 9.44
C ILE A 402 5.91 -1.44 8.94
N CYS A 403 6.84 -0.83 8.24
CA CYS A 403 6.67 0.51 7.71
C CYS A 403 7.27 0.64 6.31
N LYS A 404 6.51 1.31 5.43
CA LYS A 404 7.02 1.72 4.13
C LYS A 404 8.13 2.74 4.30
N THR A 405 9.22 2.50 3.57
CA THR A 405 10.32 3.43 3.37
C THR A 405 10.50 3.71 1.89
N PHE A 406 11.24 4.75 1.59
CA PHE A 406 11.69 5.04 0.23
C PHE A 406 13.19 4.78 0.11
N ASP A 407 13.93 5.66 -0.57
CA ASP A 407 15.38 5.64 -0.52
C ASP A 407 15.86 5.87 0.92
N LEU A 408 17.01 5.34 1.26
CA LEU A 408 17.63 5.43 2.59
C LEU A 408 19.11 5.80 2.43
N PHE A 409 19.35 6.94 1.77
CA PHE A 409 20.70 7.45 1.50
C PHE A 409 21.16 8.43 2.56
N THR A 410 20.21 9.21 3.11
CA THR A 410 20.55 10.27 4.05
C THR A 410 20.90 9.72 5.45
N PRO A 411 21.88 10.32 6.14
CA PRO A 411 22.20 9.96 7.53
C PRO A 411 21.02 10.06 8.48
N PHE A 412 20.06 10.95 8.21
CA PHE A 412 18.83 11.06 8.99
C PHE A 412 17.99 9.78 8.92
N SER A 413 17.70 9.32 7.70
CA SER A 413 16.90 8.11 7.48
C SER A 413 17.60 6.86 7.99
N VAL A 414 18.91 6.73 7.75
CA VAL A 414 19.71 5.60 8.24
C VAL A 414 19.81 5.62 9.76
N GLY A 415 19.93 6.79 10.38
CA GLY A 415 19.90 6.94 11.85
C GLY A 415 18.56 6.45 12.44
N LEU A 416 17.44 6.72 11.78
CA LEU A 416 16.14 6.17 12.20
C LEU A 416 16.10 4.64 12.12
N ILE A 417 16.66 4.05 11.04
CA ILE A 417 16.75 2.59 10.93
C ILE A 417 17.67 2.01 12.02
N TYR A 418 18.79 2.69 12.35
CA TYR A 418 19.68 2.28 13.42
C TYR A 418 18.98 2.24 14.78
N LEU A 419 18.15 3.24 15.11
CA LEU A 419 17.36 3.23 16.35
C LEU A 419 16.37 2.05 16.40
N LEU A 420 15.73 1.70 15.28
CA LEU A 420 14.89 0.49 15.23
C LEU A 420 15.73 -0.79 15.39
N TYR A 421 16.91 -0.83 14.80
CA TYR A 421 17.83 -1.96 14.93
C TYR A 421 18.23 -2.21 16.40
N CYS A 422 18.42 -1.13 17.17
CA CYS A 422 18.66 -1.25 18.62
C CYS A 422 17.40 -1.68 19.40
N CYS A 423 16.19 -1.22 18.97
CA CYS A 423 14.95 -1.41 19.72
C CYS A 423 14.26 -2.76 19.46
N PHE A 424 14.55 -3.46 18.38
CA PHE A 424 13.90 -4.72 18.01
C PHE A 424 14.89 -5.88 18.01
N GLU A 425 14.39 -7.11 18.26
CA GLU A 425 15.20 -8.33 18.22
C GLU A 425 15.74 -8.62 16.80
N ARG A 426 14.93 -8.41 15.78
CA ARG A 426 15.31 -8.62 14.38
C ARG A 426 14.72 -7.50 13.50
N VAL A 427 15.53 -6.99 12.59
CA VAL A 427 15.14 -5.97 11.62
C VAL A 427 15.60 -6.40 10.22
N CYS A 428 14.85 -6.06 9.18
CA CYS A 428 15.31 -6.17 7.80
C CYS A 428 14.71 -5.07 6.92
N LEU A 429 15.39 -4.80 5.80
CA LEU A 429 14.85 -3.99 4.70
C LEU A 429 14.39 -4.94 3.60
N PHE A 430 13.12 -4.84 3.23
CA PHE A 430 12.49 -5.78 2.32
C PHE A 430 11.72 -5.06 1.20
N LYS A 431 11.91 -5.50 -0.03
CA LYS A 431 11.11 -5.04 -1.18
C LYS A 431 10.21 -6.18 -1.64
N PRO A 432 8.90 -6.15 -1.31
CA PRO A 432 7.98 -7.18 -1.75
C PRO A 432 7.79 -7.13 -3.27
N ILE A 433 7.59 -8.27 -3.90
CA ILE A 433 7.32 -8.35 -5.35
C ILE A 433 6.04 -7.61 -5.77
N THR A 434 5.13 -7.39 -4.84
CA THR A 434 3.93 -6.56 -5.03
C THR A 434 4.23 -5.05 -5.07
N SER A 435 5.39 -4.61 -4.60
CA SER A 435 5.92 -3.27 -4.85
C SER A 435 6.54 -3.22 -6.24
N ARG A 436 6.24 -2.18 -7.01
CA ARG A 436 6.75 -2.07 -8.40
C ARG A 436 8.27 -1.99 -8.40
N PRO A 437 8.98 -2.79 -9.25
CA PRO A 437 10.45 -2.84 -9.22
C PRO A 437 11.13 -1.49 -9.46
N ALA A 438 10.53 -0.65 -10.28
CA ALA A 438 11.12 0.63 -10.69
C ALA A 438 10.98 1.76 -9.68
N ASN A 439 10.19 1.60 -8.60
CA ASN A 439 10.07 2.62 -7.56
C ASN A 439 11.01 2.36 -6.38
N SER A 440 11.28 3.41 -5.58
CA SER A 440 12.14 3.34 -4.39
C SER A 440 11.50 2.63 -3.21
N GLU A 441 10.20 2.33 -3.25
CA GLU A 441 9.45 1.77 -2.12
C GLU A 441 10.04 0.45 -1.64
N ARG A 442 10.40 0.42 -0.38
CA ARG A 442 10.80 -0.76 0.43
C ARG A 442 10.02 -0.74 1.74
N TYR A 443 10.20 -1.77 2.54
CA TYR A 443 9.64 -1.86 3.88
C TYR A 443 10.73 -2.18 4.88
N VAL A 444 10.76 -1.43 6.00
CA VAL A 444 11.45 -1.90 7.19
C VAL A 444 10.50 -2.81 7.94
N VAL A 445 10.98 -4.01 8.27
CA VAL A 445 10.23 -5.04 8.99
C VAL A 445 10.95 -5.36 10.27
N CYS A 446 10.28 -5.17 11.42
CA CYS A 446 10.84 -5.31 12.74
C CYS A 446 10.09 -6.38 13.53
N LYS A 447 10.81 -7.33 14.09
CA LYS A 447 10.27 -8.43 14.90
C LYS A 447 10.73 -8.31 16.34
N GLY A 448 9.79 -8.37 17.27
CA GLY A 448 10.08 -8.45 18.71
C GLY A 448 10.57 -7.13 19.31
N LEU A 449 9.66 -6.22 19.67
CA LEU A 449 10.03 -4.99 20.38
C LEU A 449 10.68 -5.36 21.72
N LYS A 450 11.90 -4.89 21.96
CA LYS A 450 12.63 -5.11 23.22
C LYS A 450 11.99 -4.33 24.37
N VAL A 451 12.36 -4.65 25.60
CA VAL A 451 12.03 -3.88 26.81
C VAL A 451 13.00 -2.70 26.92
N GLY A 452 12.55 -1.57 27.46
CA GLY A 452 13.43 -0.42 27.73
C GLY A 452 13.59 0.53 26.53
N THR A 453 12.63 0.57 25.61
CA THR A 453 12.67 1.44 24.43
C THR A 453 12.02 2.81 24.66
N ASP A 454 11.61 3.13 25.89
CA ASP A 454 10.93 4.37 26.22
C ASP A 454 11.80 5.60 25.98
N ASP A 455 13.09 5.54 26.28
CA ASP A 455 14.03 6.65 26.06
C ASP A 455 14.16 7.00 24.59
N VAL A 456 14.27 5.99 23.72
CA VAL A 456 14.29 6.18 22.26
C VAL A 456 12.98 6.78 21.75
N ARG A 457 11.83 6.31 22.26
CA ARG A 457 10.52 6.90 21.94
C ARG A 457 10.49 8.37 22.30
N ASP A 458 10.89 8.74 23.52
CA ASP A 458 10.83 10.11 24.01
C ASP A 458 11.84 11.01 23.28
N TYR A 459 12.99 10.46 22.89
CA TYR A 459 13.94 11.13 22.03
C TYR A 459 13.32 11.42 20.63
N LEU A 460 12.74 10.43 19.95
CA LEU A 460 12.07 10.65 18.67
C LEU A 460 10.90 11.65 18.78
N PHE A 461 10.19 11.65 19.91
CA PHE A 461 9.15 12.64 20.18
C PHE A 461 9.74 14.05 20.24
N SER A 462 10.89 14.25 20.92
CA SER A 462 11.61 15.51 20.96
C SER A 462 12.09 15.99 19.59
N VAL A 463 12.58 15.06 18.76
CA VAL A 463 12.98 15.33 17.37
C VAL A 463 11.76 15.78 16.54
N ASN A 464 10.60 15.15 16.70
CA ASN A 464 9.38 15.59 16.02
C ASN A 464 8.95 17.01 16.45
N ILE A 465 9.01 17.34 17.74
CA ILE A 465 8.76 18.70 18.22
C ILE A 465 9.72 19.68 17.52
N LYS A 466 11.01 19.34 17.45
CA LYS A 466 12.02 20.18 16.81
C LYS A 466 11.74 20.39 15.32
N LEU A 467 11.39 19.36 14.60
CA LEU A 467 11.00 19.44 13.18
C LEU A 467 9.78 20.34 12.98
N ASN A 468 8.76 20.26 13.85
CA ASN A 468 7.60 21.15 13.81
C ASN A 468 8.00 22.63 14.06
N GLN A 469 8.92 22.90 15.00
CA GLN A 469 9.44 24.25 15.24
C GLN A 469 10.20 24.79 14.01
N LEU A 470 10.92 23.94 13.31
CA LEU A 470 11.74 24.31 12.14
C LEU A 470 10.99 24.28 10.80
N ARG A 471 9.72 23.91 10.78
CA ARG A 471 8.93 23.69 9.55
C ARG A 471 9.01 24.82 8.53
N ASN A 472 9.01 26.07 8.99
CA ASN A 472 9.05 27.26 8.14
C ASN A 472 10.41 28.00 8.17
N SER A 473 11.49 27.36 8.62
CA SER A 473 12.81 27.93 8.70
C SER A 473 13.73 27.39 7.61
N GLU A 474 14.89 28.01 7.42
CA GLU A 474 15.96 27.51 6.55
C GLU A 474 16.77 26.39 7.21
N SER A 475 16.51 26.12 8.49
CA SER A 475 17.15 25.06 9.25
C SER A 475 16.28 23.80 9.28
N ASP A 476 16.94 22.67 9.50
CA ASP A 476 16.28 21.37 9.64
C ASP A 476 17.08 20.46 10.58
N VAL A 477 16.50 19.36 11.04
CA VAL A 477 17.24 18.30 11.74
C VAL A 477 17.90 17.41 10.70
N ASN A 478 19.22 17.38 10.64
CA ASN A 478 19.96 16.61 9.63
C ASN A 478 20.45 15.27 10.12
N LEU A 479 20.66 15.11 11.43
CA LEU A 479 21.05 13.84 12.06
C LEU A 479 20.19 13.57 13.29
N VAL A 480 19.91 12.31 13.51
CA VAL A 480 19.26 11.79 14.73
C VAL A 480 20.15 10.79 15.47
N VAL A 481 21.19 10.31 14.83
CA VAL A 481 22.28 9.50 15.39
C VAL A 481 23.59 10.01 14.80
N PRO A 482 24.64 10.23 15.59
CA PRO A 482 25.95 10.63 15.06
C PRO A 482 26.49 9.62 14.05
N LEU A 483 27.12 10.10 12.98
CA LEU A 483 27.69 9.22 11.95
C LEU A 483 28.75 8.28 12.50
N GLU A 484 29.50 8.72 13.50
CA GLU A 484 30.55 7.94 14.16
C GLU A 484 29.96 6.73 14.90
N VAL A 485 28.77 6.89 15.50
CA VAL A 485 28.04 5.80 16.18
C VAL A 485 27.58 4.77 15.13
N ILE A 486 26.93 5.24 14.05
CA ILE A 486 26.45 4.37 12.98
C ILE A 486 27.62 3.61 12.34
N LYS A 487 28.68 4.31 11.96
CA LYS A 487 29.87 3.72 11.32
C LYS A 487 30.70 2.84 12.25
N GLY A 488 30.58 3.05 13.56
CA GLY A 488 31.20 2.20 14.58
C GLY A 488 30.59 0.79 14.61
N ASP A 489 29.33 0.65 14.23
CA ASP A 489 28.69 -0.66 13.99
C ASP A 489 28.90 -1.07 12.51
N HIS A 490 30.02 -1.77 12.29
CA HIS A 490 30.42 -2.19 10.94
C HIS A 490 29.41 -3.16 10.30
N GLU A 491 28.83 -4.06 11.08
CA GLU A 491 27.87 -5.04 10.56
C GLU A 491 26.57 -4.38 10.10
N PHE A 492 26.09 -3.39 10.86
CA PHE A 492 24.95 -2.57 10.46
C PHE A 492 25.24 -1.76 9.19
N THR A 493 26.39 -1.07 9.17
CA THR A 493 26.80 -0.20 8.07
C THR A 493 26.98 -0.99 6.78
N ASP A 494 27.64 -2.14 6.83
CA ASP A 494 27.82 -3.03 5.68
C ASP A 494 26.50 -3.58 5.15
N TYR A 495 25.55 -3.89 6.03
CA TYR A 495 24.22 -4.32 5.60
C TYR A 495 23.49 -3.16 4.88
N MET A 496 23.53 -1.95 5.44
CA MET A 496 22.87 -0.78 4.84
C MET A 496 23.40 -0.49 3.44
N ILE A 497 24.72 -0.46 3.28
CA ILE A 497 25.38 -0.22 1.97
C ILE A 497 24.95 -1.30 0.97
N ARG A 498 25.14 -2.58 1.32
CA ARG A 498 24.76 -3.69 0.43
C ARG A 498 23.27 -3.68 0.07
N SER A 499 22.40 -3.36 1.03
CA SER A 499 20.94 -3.27 0.79
C SER A 499 20.61 -2.14 -0.17
N ASN A 500 21.20 -0.96 -0.01
CA ASN A 500 21.00 0.19 -0.88
C ASN A 500 21.53 -0.10 -2.29
N GLU A 501 22.76 -0.60 -2.42
CA GLU A 501 23.38 -0.87 -3.71
C GLU A 501 22.64 -1.97 -4.49
N SER A 502 22.24 -3.04 -3.81
CA SER A 502 21.41 -4.09 -4.42
C SER A 502 20.08 -3.54 -4.91
N HIS A 503 19.42 -2.71 -4.09
CA HIS A 503 18.15 -2.09 -4.45
C HIS A 503 18.30 -1.14 -5.64
N CYS A 504 19.30 -0.25 -5.63
CA CYS A 504 19.59 0.67 -6.74
C CYS A 504 19.85 -0.10 -8.04
N SER A 505 20.67 -1.15 -7.98
CA SER A 505 21.01 -1.96 -9.15
C SER A 505 19.76 -2.61 -9.79
N LEU A 506 18.84 -3.14 -8.97
CA LEU A 506 17.59 -3.71 -9.45
C LEU A 506 16.64 -2.62 -9.99
N GLN A 507 16.57 -1.47 -9.32
CA GLN A 507 15.74 -0.34 -9.74
C GLN A 507 16.20 0.23 -11.09
N ILE A 508 17.51 0.39 -11.30
CA ILE A 508 18.09 0.85 -12.56
C ILE A 508 17.70 -0.10 -13.70
N LYS A 509 17.83 -1.41 -13.51
CA LYS A 509 17.42 -2.40 -14.52
C LYS A 509 15.93 -2.32 -14.82
N ALA A 510 15.09 -2.18 -13.80
CA ALA A 510 13.65 -2.05 -13.97
C ALA A 510 13.26 -0.76 -14.69
N LEU A 511 13.93 0.37 -14.40
CA LEU A 511 13.75 1.63 -15.11
C LEU A 511 14.19 1.52 -16.58
N ALA A 512 15.35 0.91 -16.85
CA ALA A 512 15.84 0.67 -18.21
C ALA A 512 14.87 -0.25 -19.01
N LYS A 513 14.27 -1.25 -18.36
CA LYS A 513 13.22 -2.09 -18.95
C LYS A 513 12.00 -1.27 -19.32
N ILE A 514 11.49 -0.42 -18.41
CA ILE A 514 10.36 0.48 -18.71
C ILE A 514 10.71 1.41 -19.86
N HIS A 515 11.91 1.98 -19.88
CA HIS A 515 12.40 2.84 -20.97
C HIS A 515 12.32 2.11 -22.32
N ALA A 516 12.83 0.87 -22.42
CA ALA A 516 12.72 0.06 -23.61
C ALA A 516 11.25 -0.24 -24.01
N PHE A 517 10.36 -0.46 -23.01
CA PHE A 517 8.93 -0.71 -23.25
C PHE A 517 8.17 0.58 -23.62
N VAL A 518 8.67 1.75 -23.27
CA VAL A 518 8.17 3.03 -23.81
C VAL A 518 8.54 3.16 -25.28
N GLN A 519 9.78 2.87 -25.65
CA GLN A 519 10.24 2.97 -27.05
C GLN A 519 9.58 1.92 -27.94
N ASP A 520 9.42 0.69 -27.47
CA ASP A 520 8.77 -0.39 -28.21
C ASP A 520 7.46 -0.86 -27.54
N THR A 521 6.34 -0.43 -28.12
CA THR A 521 5.00 -0.78 -27.61
C THR A 521 4.60 -2.22 -27.88
N THR A 522 5.38 -3.00 -28.61
CA THR A 522 5.12 -4.43 -28.88
C THR A 522 5.64 -5.33 -27.76
N LEU A 523 6.58 -4.81 -26.95
CA LEU A 523 7.14 -5.55 -25.84
C LEU A 523 6.09 -5.76 -24.74
N SER A 524 6.02 -6.96 -24.21
CA SER A 524 5.18 -7.34 -23.07
C SER A 524 5.84 -8.44 -22.26
N GLU A 525 5.59 -8.44 -20.94
CA GLU A 525 6.03 -9.52 -20.07
C GLU A 525 5.07 -10.71 -20.20
N PRO A 526 5.52 -11.88 -20.69
CA PRO A 526 4.60 -12.97 -21.01
C PRO A 526 4.13 -13.76 -19.80
N ARG A 527 4.87 -13.74 -18.68
CA ARG A 527 4.62 -14.57 -17.50
C ARG A 527 3.65 -13.98 -16.47
N GLN A 528 3.10 -12.79 -16.70
CA GLN A 528 2.26 -12.08 -15.73
C GLN A 528 1.10 -12.95 -15.19
N ALA A 529 0.40 -13.66 -16.07
CA ALA A 529 -0.75 -14.47 -15.67
C ALA A 529 -0.35 -15.73 -14.88
N GLU A 530 0.78 -16.35 -15.24
CA GLU A 530 1.34 -17.50 -14.54
C GLU A 530 1.77 -17.13 -13.13
N ILE A 531 2.57 -16.06 -13.00
CA ILE A 531 3.08 -15.53 -11.74
C ILE A 531 1.93 -15.14 -10.81
N ARG A 532 0.88 -14.48 -11.33
CA ARG A 532 -0.32 -14.16 -10.56
C ARG A 532 -0.91 -15.42 -9.91
N LYS A 533 -1.13 -16.48 -10.69
CA LYS A 533 -1.71 -17.74 -10.18
C LYS A 533 -0.84 -18.35 -9.08
N GLU A 534 0.48 -18.36 -9.30
CA GLU A 534 1.42 -18.91 -8.35
C GLU A 534 1.45 -18.11 -7.05
N CYS A 535 1.54 -16.77 -7.10
CA CYS A 535 1.50 -15.90 -5.94
C CYS A 535 0.22 -16.07 -5.12
N LEU A 536 -0.93 -16.06 -5.78
CA LEU A 536 -2.22 -16.22 -5.09
C LEU A 536 -2.33 -17.58 -4.39
N ARG A 537 -1.86 -18.65 -5.06
CA ARG A 537 -1.83 -20.00 -4.47
C ARG A 537 -0.93 -20.05 -3.22
N LEU A 538 0.30 -19.51 -3.31
CA LEU A 538 1.24 -19.50 -2.19
C LEU A 538 0.71 -18.68 -1.01
N TRP A 539 0.14 -17.52 -1.28
CA TRP A 539 -0.38 -16.65 -0.22
C TRP A 539 -1.71 -17.12 0.35
N GLY A 540 -2.35 -18.13 -0.27
CA GLY A 540 -3.66 -18.63 0.13
C GLY A 540 -4.75 -17.58 -0.09
N ILE A 541 -4.72 -16.89 -1.23
CA ILE A 541 -5.70 -15.89 -1.66
C ILE A 541 -6.54 -16.49 -2.79
N PRO A 542 -7.88 -16.57 -2.64
CA PRO A 542 -8.76 -17.00 -3.73
C PRO A 542 -8.68 -16.05 -4.91
N ASP A 543 -8.60 -16.59 -6.14
CA ASP A 543 -8.65 -15.77 -7.36
C ASP A 543 -10.09 -15.42 -7.72
N GLN A 544 -10.62 -14.41 -7.08
CA GLN A 544 -12.01 -13.95 -7.19
C GLN A 544 -12.05 -12.46 -7.55
N ALA A 545 -13.10 -12.04 -8.23
CA ALA A 545 -13.33 -10.63 -8.47
C ALA A 545 -13.91 -9.94 -7.21
N ARG A 546 -13.63 -8.64 -7.06
CA ARG A 546 -14.25 -7.82 -6.03
C ARG A 546 -15.72 -7.61 -6.35
N VAL A 547 -16.59 -8.06 -5.47
CA VAL A 547 -18.04 -7.96 -5.62
C VAL A 547 -18.60 -7.32 -4.36
N ALA A 548 -19.43 -6.29 -4.53
CA ALA A 548 -20.16 -5.69 -3.41
C ALA A 548 -21.05 -6.76 -2.73
N PRO A 549 -21.09 -6.80 -1.40
CA PRO A 549 -21.99 -7.71 -0.70
C PRO A 549 -23.42 -7.46 -1.11
N SER A 550 -24.13 -8.52 -1.51
CA SER A 550 -25.56 -8.44 -1.73
C SER A 550 -26.29 -8.19 -0.39
N SER A 551 -27.39 -7.45 -0.44
CA SER A 551 -28.28 -7.34 0.73
C SER A 551 -28.83 -8.75 1.03
N THR A 552 -28.41 -9.31 2.15
CA THR A 552 -28.85 -10.66 2.55
C THR A 552 -30.07 -10.53 3.45
N ASP A 553 -31.11 -11.34 3.19
CA ASP A 553 -32.26 -11.45 4.06
C ASP A 553 -31.84 -12.07 5.42
N PRO A 554 -32.25 -11.50 6.57
CA PRO A 554 -31.88 -12.02 7.90
C PRO A 554 -32.22 -13.50 8.11
N LYS A 555 -33.35 -13.95 7.59
CA LYS A 555 -33.80 -15.35 7.69
C LYS A 555 -32.85 -16.27 6.92
N SER A 556 -32.53 -15.92 5.67
CA SER A 556 -31.62 -16.70 4.84
C SER A 556 -30.23 -16.79 5.46
N LYS A 557 -29.72 -15.68 6.04
CA LYS A 557 -28.43 -15.66 6.72
C LYS A 557 -28.42 -16.45 8.00
N PHE A 558 -29.52 -16.43 8.77
CA PHE A 558 -29.65 -17.26 9.96
C PHE A 558 -29.52 -18.75 9.62
N PHE A 559 -30.26 -19.23 8.60
CA PHE A 559 -30.17 -20.63 8.17
C PHE A 559 -28.77 -20.97 7.61
N GLU A 560 -28.12 -20.07 6.94
CA GLU A 560 -26.72 -20.24 6.48
C GLU A 560 -25.78 -20.44 7.69
N LEU A 561 -25.91 -19.60 8.72
CA LEU A 561 -25.05 -19.66 9.91
C LEU A 561 -25.26 -20.90 10.75
N ILE A 562 -26.45 -21.43 10.78
CA ILE A 562 -26.78 -22.66 11.56
C ILE A 562 -26.67 -23.96 10.75
N GLN A 563 -26.43 -23.86 9.44
CA GLN A 563 -26.39 -25.00 8.52
C GLN A 563 -25.22 -25.94 8.88
N GLY A 564 -25.55 -27.19 9.23
CA GLY A 564 -24.57 -28.21 9.60
C GLY A 564 -24.33 -28.37 11.10
N THR A 565 -25.03 -27.63 11.93
CA THR A 565 -25.01 -27.86 13.40
C THR A 565 -26.21 -28.66 13.84
N GLU A 566 -26.01 -29.82 14.45
CA GLU A 566 -27.01 -30.56 15.23
C GLU A 566 -27.35 -29.86 16.56
N ILE A 567 -27.17 -28.56 16.65
CA ILE A 567 -27.39 -27.82 17.88
C ILE A 567 -28.88 -27.56 17.99
N ASP A 568 -29.48 -28.17 18.96
CA ASP A 568 -30.75 -27.73 19.50
C ASP A 568 -30.56 -26.39 20.19
N ILE A 569 -30.62 -25.32 19.36
CA ILE A 569 -30.44 -23.93 19.79
C ILE A 569 -31.39 -23.54 20.90
N PHE A 570 -32.51 -24.28 21.02
CA PHE A 570 -33.58 -24.08 22.02
C PHE A 570 -33.39 -24.88 23.31
N SER A 571 -32.44 -25.84 23.33
CA SER A 571 -32.27 -26.73 24.51
C SER A 571 -31.22 -26.26 25.51
N TYR A 572 -30.67 -25.06 25.35
CA TYR A 572 -29.67 -24.53 26.30
C TYR A 572 -30.30 -24.39 27.69
N LYS A 573 -29.89 -25.25 28.62
CA LYS A 573 -30.23 -25.13 30.02
C LYS A 573 -29.22 -24.25 30.73
N PRO A 574 -29.60 -23.09 31.24
CA PRO A 574 -28.72 -22.27 32.02
C PRO A 574 -28.16 -23.03 33.23
N THR A 575 -26.89 -22.86 33.52
CA THR A 575 -26.30 -23.41 34.75
C THR A 575 -26.81 -22.59 35.93
N LEU A 576 -27.58 -23.18 36.81
CA LEU A 576 -28.04 -22.51 38.02
C LEU A 576 -26.82 -22.23 38.93
N LEU A 577 -26.70 -20.99 39.36
CA LEU A 577 -25.74 -20.63 40.39
C LEU A 577 -26.15 -21.20 41.72
N THR A 578 -25.29 -22.00 42.29
CA THR A 578 -25.42 -22.55 43.66
C THR A 578 -24.38 -21.89 44.56
N SER A 579 -24.51 -21.96 45.85
CA SER A 579 -23.51 -21.48 46.80
C SER A 579 -22.10 -22.00 46.51
N LYS A 580 -21.98 -23.21 45.94
CA LYS A 580 -20.70 -23.82 45.54
C LYS A 580 -20.11 -23.28 44.24
N THR A 581 -20.95 -22.70 43.39
CA THR A 581 -20.53 -22.16 42.09
C THR A 581 -20.35 -20.63 42.13
N LEU A 582 -20.80 -19.99 43.21
CA LEU A 582 -20.62 -18.54 43.44
C LEU A 582 -19.15 -18.15 43.50
N GLU A 583 -18.27 -19.04 44.02
CA GLU A 583 -16.81 -18.82 44.06
C GLU A 583 -16.17 -18.69 42.69
N LYS A 584 -16.83 -19.15 41.62
CA LYS A 584 -16.37 -19.00 40.25
C LYS A 584 -16.67 -17.63 39.63
N ILE A 585 -17.51 -16.83 40.27
CA ILE A 585 -17.83 -15.47 39.84
C ILE A 585 -16.73 -14.54 40.39
N ARG A 586 -15.93 -14.03 39.52
CA ARG A 586 -14.95 -12.97 39.86
C ARG A 586 -15.65 -11.63 40.08
N PRO A 587 -14.94 -10.59 40.59
CA PRO A 587 -15.58 -9.36 41.02
C PRO A 587 -16.41 -8.70 39.90
N VAL A 588 -17.22 -7.75 40.24
CA VAL A 588 -18.28 -6.96 39.57
C VAL A 588 -18.26 -6.89 38.02
N LEU A 589 -17.12 -7.16 37.37
CA LEU A 589 -16.97 -7.13 35.90
C LEU A 589 -17.52 -8.38 35.20
N ASP A 590 -17.62 -9.53 35.91
CA ASP A 590 -17.93 -10.82 35.29
C ASP A 590 -19.42 -11.17 35.32
N TYR A 591 -20.28 -10.34 35.91
CA TYR A 591 -21.71 -10.56 35.94
C TYR A 591 -22.55 -9.31 35.76
N ARG A 592 -23.76 -9.52 35.31
CA ARG A 592 -24.83 -8.50 35.23
C ARG A 592 -26.07 -9.06 35.87
N CYS A 593 -26.75 -8.22 36.66
CA CYS A 593 -28.06 -8.56 37.24
C CYS A 593 -29.16 -8.07 36.31
N MET A 594 -30.12 -8.93 36.08
CA MET A 594 -31.28 -8.64 35.23
C MET A 594 -32.57 -8.82 36.04
N VAL A 595 -33.61 -8.09 35.62
CA VAL A 595 -34.95 -8.30 36.12
C VAL A 595 -35.48 -9.60 35.46
N SER A 596 -35.94 -10.57 36.24
CA SER A 596 -36.50 -11.82 35.71
C SER A 596 -37.75 -11.55 34.88
N GLY A 597 -37.84 -12.13 33.68
CA GLY A 597 -39.04 -12.07 32.83
C GLY A 597 -38.83 -11.53 31.42
N SER A 598 -37.58 -11.22 31.04
CA SER A 598 -37.27 -10.85 29.65
C SER A 598 -37.36 -12.08 28.72
N GLU A 599 -37.90 -11.87 27.51
CA GLU A 599 -37.95 -12.91 26.46
C GLU A 599 -36.61 -13.12 25.83
N GLN A 600 -36.13 -14.35 25.73
CA GLN A 600 -34.98 -14.71 24.93
C GLN A 600 -35.29 -14.52 23.44
N LYS A 601 -34.37 -13.92 22.72
CA LYS A 601 -34.46 -13.70 21.26
C LYS A 601 -33.14 -14.04 20.59
N PHE A 602 -33.21 -14.33 19.30
CA PHE A 602 -32.03 -14.36 18.43
C PHE A 602 -31.82 -12.99 17.87
N LEU A 603 -30.54 -12.58 17.81
CA LEU A 603 -30.12 -11.34 17.21
C LEU A 603 -29.07 -11.64 16.14
N ILE A 604 -29.32 -11.15 14.94
CA ILE A 604 -28.38 -11.28 13.82
C ILE A 604 -27.85 -9.92 13.37
N GLY A 605 -26.54 -9.81 13.25
CA GLY A 605 -25.83 -8.67 12.64
C GLY A 605 -25.50 -8.97 11.19
N LEU A 606 -25.95 -8.10 10.29
CA LEU A 606 -25.64 -8.17 8.86
C LEU A 606 -24.61 -7.10 8.44
N GLY A 607 -23.91 -6.54 9.41
CA GLY A 607 -22.96 -5.44 9.26
C GLY A 607 -23.58 -4.07 9.52
N LYS A 608 -22.79 -3.16 10.08
CA LYS A 608 -23.22 -1.80 10.48
C LYS A 608 -24.46 -1.85 11.40
N SER A 609 -25.36 -0.91 11.24
CA SER A 609 -26.62 -0.85 11.99
C SER A 609 -27.71 -1.79 11.46
N GLN A 610 -27.38 -2.76 10.61
CA GLN A 610 -28.34 -3.77 10.15
C GLN A 610 -28.43 -4.91 11.16
N ILE A 611 -29.18 -4.67 12.22
CA ILE A 611 -29.37 -5.58 13.33
C ILE A 611 -30.83 -5.99 13.35
N TYR A 612 -31.08 -7.30 13.40
CA TYR A 612 -32.43 -7.86 13.39
C TYR A 612 -32.61 -8.85 14.55
N THR A 613 -33.81 -8.92 15.08
CA THR A 613 -34.17 -9.93 16.09
C THR A 613 -35.31 -10.81 15.64
N TRP A 614 -35.32 -12.03 16.21
CA TRP A 614 -36.35 -13.02 16.05
C TRP A 614 -36.59 -13.75 17.39
N ASP A 615 -37.86 -13.99 17.72
CA ASP A 615 -38.27 -14.61 18.99
C ASP A 615 -38.16 -16.15 19.02
N GLY A 616 -37.67 -16.76 17.92
CA GLY A 616 -37.53 -18.20 17.82
C GLY A 616 -38.84 -18.95 17.66
N ARG A 617 -39.97 -18.25 17.60
CA ARG A 617 -41.31 -18.84 17.46
C ARG A 617 -41.70 -18.94 15.99
N GLN A 618 -42.84 -19.57 15.70
CA GLN A 618 -43.31 -19.82 14.33
C GLN A 618 -43.63 -18.56 13.50
N SER A 619 -43.62 -17.36 14.10
CA SER A 619 -43.71 -16.14 13.32
C SER A 619 -42.36 -15.91 12.61
N ASP A 620 -42.29 -16.20 11.34
CA ASP A 620 -41.10 -16.02 10.44
C ASP A 620 -40.61 -14.60 10.33
N ARG A 621 -40.99 -13.70 11.21
CA ARG A 621 -40.73 -12.27 11.07
C ARG A 621 -39.50 -11.83 11.86
N TRP A 622 -38.42 -11.54 11.13
CA TRP A 622 -37.27 -10.80 11.63
C TRP A 622 -37.63 -9.32 11.76
N VAL A 623 -37.42 -8.75 12.93
CA VAL A 623 -37.68 -7.32 13.20
C VAL A 623 -36.38 -6.58 13.28
N LYS A 624 -36.24 -5.51 12.48
CA LYS A 624 -35.06 -4.61 12.55
C LYS A 624 -35.09 -3.89 13.91
N LEU A 625 -33.95 -3.90 14.58
CA LEU A 625 -33.75 -3.14 15.81
C LEU A 625 -33.12 -1.76 15.44
N ASP A 626 -33.68 -0.72 16.03
CA ASP A 626 -33.09 0.63 15.96
C ASP A 626 -32.15 0.81 17.16
N LEU A 627 -30.94 0.28 17.03
CA LEU A 627 -29.88 0.40 18.01
C LEU A 627 -28.81 1.36 17.49
N LYS A 628 -28.33 2.24 18.37
CA LYS A 628 -27.14 3.07 18.10
C LYS A 628 -25.86 2.26 18.31
N THR A 629 -25.78 1.09 17.69
CA THR A 629 -24.61 0.22 17.73
C THR A 629 -24.44 -0.46 16.38
N GLU A 630 -23.24 -0.95 16.12
CA GLU A 630 -22.91 -1.69 14.93
C GLU A 630 -22.48 -3.09 15.32
N LEU A 631 -22.87 -4.07 14.53
CA LEU A 631 -22.43 -5.45 14.71
C LEU A 631 -21.78 -5.97 13.43
N PRO A 632 -20.67 -6.71 13.56
CA PRO A 632 -20.04 -7.37 12.44
C PRO A 632 -21.02 -8.25 11.66
N ARG A 633 -20.76 -8.41 10.36
CA ARG A 633 -21.48 -9.39 9.55
C ARG A 633 -21.29 -10.78 10.12
N ASP A 634 -22.32 -11.61 9.93
CA ASP A 634 -22.30 -13.01 10.37
C ASP A 634 -22.28 -13.19 11.91
N THR A 635 -22.63 -12.13 12.63
CA THR A 635 -22.84 -12.22 14.08
C THR A 635 -24.21 -12.83 14.37
N LEU A 636 -24.25 -13.93 15.12
CA LEU A 636 -25.48 -14.53 15.62
C LEU A 636 -25.36 -14.66 17.14
N LEU A 637 -26.30 -14.06 17.85
CA LEU A 637 -26.32 -14.02 19.32
C LEU A 637 -27.65 -14.51 19.85
N SER A 638 -27.62 -15.18 21.01
CA SER A 638 -28.80 -15.35 21.83
C SER A 638 -28.83 -14.23 22.87
N VAL A 639 -29.89 -13.46 22.91
CA VAL A 639 -29.95 -12.20 23.67
C VAL A 639 -31.25 -12.09 24.46
N GLU A 640 -31.20 -11.28 25.49
CA GLU A 640 -32.39 -10.76 26.18
C GLU A 640 -32.45 -9.25 25.94
N ILE A 641 -33.65 -8.76 25.58
CA ILE A 641 -33.88 -7.33 25.34
C ILE A 641 -34.46 -6.73 26.63
N VAL A 642 -33.70 -5.82 27.21
CA VAL A 642 -34.10 -5.12 28.45
C VAL A 642 -34.29 -3.65 28.14
N HIS A 643 -35.41 -3.10 28.63
CA HIS A 643 -35.69 -1.66 28.52
C HIS A 643 -35.25 -0.96 29.80
N GLU A 644 -34.35 0.03 29.64
CA GLU A 644 -33.99 0.88 30.76
C GLU A 644 -35.02 2.00 30.95
N LEU A 645 -35.53 2.15 32.17
CA LEU A 645 -36.40 3.27 32.55
C LEU A 645 -35.54 4.43 33.02
N LYS A 646 -35.52 5.52 32.27
CA LYS A 646 -35.02 6.82 32.77
C LYS A 646 -36.18 7.60 33.37
N GLY A 647 -36.14 7.89 34.69
CA GLY A 647 -37.08 8.68 35.50
C GLY A 647 -38.42 9.04 34.85
N GLU A 648 -39.53 9.06 35.54
CA GLU A 648 -40.88 9.30 35.00
C GLU A 648 -41.53 8.16 34.16
N GLY A 649 -40.93 6.96 34.13
CA GLY A 649 -41.61 5.75 33.61
C GLY A 649 -41.66 5.62 32.07
N LEU A 650 -40.92 6.42 31.31
CA LEU A 650 -40.83 6.24 29.85
C LEU A 650 -39.58 5.44 29.48
N PRO A 651 -39.69 4.39 28.65
CA PRO A 651 -38.56 3.61 28.18
C PRO A 651 -37.75 4.45 27.16
N HIS A 652 -36.54 4.86 27.53
CA HIS A 652 -35.69 5.69 26.69
C HIS A 652 -34.43 5.00 26.12
N SER A 653 -34.10 3.80 26.60
CA SER A 653 -33.00 3.02 26.04
C SER A 653 -33.29 1.55 26.08
N MET A 654 -32.78 0.84 25.08
CA MET A 654 -32.84 -0.59 24.98
C MET A 654 -31.46 -1.17 25.21
N CYS A 655 -31.26 -1.99 26.22
CA CYS A 655 -30.03 -2.74 26.44
C CYS A 655 -30.18 -4.15 25.91
N VAL A 656 -29.19 -4.63 25.19
CA VAL A 656 -29.11 -6.03 24.75
C VAL A 656 -28.08 -6.71 25.63
N LEU A 657 -28.55 -7.70 26.38
CA LEU A 657 -27.70 -8.54 27.22
C LEU A 657 -27.37 -9.82 26.50
N LEU A 658 -26.06 -10.07 26.34
CA LEU A 658 -25.55 -11.24 25.67
C LEU A 658 -25.53 -12.42 26.63
N THR A 659 -26.12 -13.55 26.25
CA THR A 659 -25.82 -14.81 26.90
C THR A 659 -24.44 -15.32 26.48
N PRO A 660 -23.68 -16.03 27.34
CA PRO A 660 -22.23 -16.23 27.18
C PRO A 660 -21.79 -17.19 26.07
N ARG A 661 -22.51 -17.25 24.95
CA ARG A 661 -22.04 -17.94 23.74
C ARG A 661 -22.27 -17.09 22.51
N THR A 662 -21.23 -16.41 22.09
CA THR A 662 -21.08 -15.90 20.72
C THR A 662 -20.76 -17.06 19.80
N TRP A 663 -21.60 -17.31 18.80
CA TRP A 663 -21.31 -18.27 17.75
C TRP A 663 -20.90 -17.48 16.51
N SER A 664 -19.62 -17.55 16.13
CA SER A 664 -19.20 -17.24 14.78
C SER A 664 -18.84 -18.55 14.10
N PHE A 665 -19.49 -18.89 13.03
CA PHE A 665 -19.25 -20.12 12.29
C PHE A 665 -18.34 -19.86 11.10
N ASP A 666 -17.24 -20.61 10.99
CA ASP A 666 -16.59 -20.86 9.72
C ASP A 666 -17.04 -22.20 9.17
N PRO A 667 -17.83 -22.22 8.09
CA PRO A 667 -18.28 -23.49 7.50
C PRO A 667 -17.14 -24.32 6.90
N ARG A 668 -15.89 -23.85 6.91
CA ARG A 668 -14.73 -24.53 6.32
C ARG A 668 -13.78 -25.17 7.34
N GLU A 669 -13.94 -24.92 8.62
CA GLU A 669 -13.24 -25.67 9.66
C GLU A 669 -14.19 -26.74 10.18
N GLY A 670 -14.07 -27.96 9.63
CA GLY A 670 -14.73 -29.13 10.17
C GLY A 670 -14.39 -29.27 11.65
N VAL A 671 -15.40 -29.57 12.45
CA VAL A 671 -15.31 -29.87 13.87
C VAL A 671 -14.22 -30.92 14.09
N SER A 672 -13.13 -30.54 14.73
CA SER A 672 -12.18 -31.47 15.36
C SER A 672 -12.06 -31.14 16.82
#